data_c942c82d5dca5ca4c78a49206014822b
#
_entry.id   c942c82d5dca5ca4c78a49206014822b
#
_cell.length_a   1.000
_cell.length_b   1.000
_cell.length_c   1.000
_cell.angle_alpha   90.00
_cell.angle_beta   90.00
_cell.angle_gamma   90.00
#
_symmetry.space_group_name_H-M   'P 1'
#
loop_
_entity.id
_entity.type
_entity.pdbx_description
1 polymer ?
#
loop_
_entity_poly.entity_id
_entity_poly.type
_entity_poly.pdbx_seq_one_letter_code
_entity_poly.pdbx_strand_id
1 'polypeptide(L)'
;MFRVVKRDGKVAEFDLSKINEAIKKAFDATKTNYTDQIIDFISLKVTADFNKKIKDDKVSVEDIQDSVEKVLGEAGYGDVAKAYILYRKNREKIRNMNATYLDYKALVDSYVKATDWRVKENSTVTYSVGGLILSNSGAITANYWLSEIYDQEIADAHRNGDMHIHDLSMLTGYCAGWSLRQLIKEGLGGVPGKISSSPASHLATLCNQMVNFLGIMQNEWAGAQAFSSFDTYLAPFVRADNLDYSAVKKCIESFIYGVNTPSRWGTQAPFSNITLDWKVPADLADQPCIVGGKEMDYTYADCKKEMDMVNKAFIEVMIEGDANGRGFQYPIPTYSITRDFDWSETENNKLLFEMASKYGTPYFSNYVNSDMEPSDVRSMCCRLRLDLRELRKKSGGFFGSGESTGSVGVVTINMPRIAYLSQNEEEFYERLDHLMDIAARSLKTKRTVITKLLDEGLYPYTKRYLGTFNNHFSTIGLVGMNEAGLNARWIKMDMTHPETQQFTINVLNHMRERLKDYQEKYGDLYNLEATPAEATSYRLAKHDKDKYPDIVTASMSETPYYTNSSHLPVGYTDDIFTALDIQDELQTLYTSGTVFHAFLGEKLPDWKAAADLVRKISENYKLPYYTLSPTYSICIDHGYLTGEQYTCPICGKKTEVNSRITGYYRPVQNWNDGKAQEFKQRKEYVIATSKLRHQGVIQHASDCPPVTEEKIAEVSSELKLFTTKTCPNCKIAKQMLEKAGISYENLYADEHKEEALSLGINQAPTLVVGGNKYKGVPEIKKYIESLS
;
A
#
# COMPACT_ATOMS: atom_id res chain seq x y z
N MET A 1 -42.04 -29.72 7.08
CA MET A 1 -42.30 -28.61 6.14
C MET A 1 -41.09 -27.68 6.22
N PHE A 2 -40.30 -27.56 5.16
CA PHE A 2 -39.08 -26.76 5.19
C PHE A 2 -39.40 -25.25 5.10
N ARG A 3 -38.45 -24.44 5.56
CA ARG A 3 -38.58 -22.99 5.64
C ARG A 3 -37.60 -22.31 4.69
N VAL A 4 -37.94 -21.12 4.24
CA VAL A 4 -37.09 -20.32 3.36
C VAL A 4 -36.41 -19.24 4.16
N VAL A 5 -35.09 -19.21 4.09
CA VAL A 5 -34.26 -18.12 4.64
C VAL A 5 -34.22 -17.00 3.61
N LYS A 6 -34.77 -15.86 3.94
CA LYS A 6 -34.75 -14.66 3.12
C LYS A 6 -33.37 -14.01 3.21
N ARG A 7 -33.04 -13.12 2.25
CA ARG A 7 -31.77 -12.38 2.21
C ARG A 7 -31.50 -11.51 3.45
N ASP A 8 -32.55 -11.06 4.13
CA ASP A 8 -32.48 -10.30 5.39
C ASP A 8 -32.32 -11.20 6.63
N GLY A 9 -32.10 -12.50 6.44
CA GLY A 9 -31.97 -13.50 7.50
C GLY A 9 -33.29 -13.96 8.10
N LYS A 10 -34.44 -13.35 7.73
CA LYS A 10 -35.74 -13.78 8.21
C LYS A 10 -36.17 -15.12 7.62
N VAL A 11 -36.78 -15.94 8.44
CA VAL A 11 -37.29 -17.25 8.05
C VAL A 11 -38.78 -17.17 7.78
N ALA A 12 -39.21 -17.67 6.62
CA ALA A 12 -40.61 -17.73 6.21
C ALA A 12 -40.99 -19.15 5.80
N GLU A 13 -42.27 -19.43 5.81
CA GLU A 13 -42.78 -20.71 5.26
C GLU A 13 -42.58 -20.75 3.74
N PHE A 14 -42.33 -21.95 3.23
CA PHE A 14 -42.25 -22.17 1.81
C PHE A 14 -43.62 -22.06 1.14
N ASP A 15 -43.66 -21.32 0.04
CA ASP A 15 -44.87 -21.08 -0.74
C ASP A 15 -44.57 -21.25 -2.23
N LEU A 16 -45.05 -22.35 -2.81
CA LEU A 16 -44.85 -22.71 -4.21
C LEU A 16 -45.46 -21.68 -5.19
N SER A 17 -46.54 -20.99 -4.75
CA SER A 17 -47.20 -20.01 -5.61
C SER A 17 -46.26 -18.87 -6.00
N LYS A 18 -45.32 -18.52 -5.16
CA LYS A 18 -44.31 -17.48 -5.46
C LYS A 18 -43.34 -17.88 -6.56
N ILE A 19 -43.00 -19.18 -6.64
CA ILE A 19 -42.21 -19.71 -7.73
C ILE A 19 -43.02 -19.67 -9.03
N ASN A 20 -44.27 -20.13 -8.99
CA ASN A 20 -45.16 -20.07 -10.14
C ASN A 20 -45.34 -18.67 -10.70
N GLU A 21 -45.59 -17.69 -9.84
CA GLU A 21 -45.71 -16.28 -10.26
C GLU A 21 -44.43 -15.73 -10.87
N ALA A 22 -43.27 -16.06 -10.29
CA ALA A 22 -42.00 -15.58 -10.78
C ALA A 22 -41.68 -16.17 -12.18
N ILE A 23 -41.96 -17.44 -12.39
CA ILE A 23 -41.81 -18.11 -13.69
C ILE A 23 -42.80 -17.54 -14.70
N LYS A 24 -44.09 -17.39 -14.35
CA LYS A 24 -45.10 -16.77 -15.25
C LYS A 24 -44.64 -15.40 -15.75
N LYS A 25 -44.16 -14.53 -14.86
CA LYS A 25 -43.63 -13.20 -15.22
C LYS A 25 -42.46 -13.26 -16.20
N ALA A 26 -41.61 -14.29 -16.10
CA ALA A 26 -40.51 -14.47 -17.08
C ALA A 26 -41.01 -14.94 -18.46
N PHE A 27 -41.99 -15.80 -18.49
CA PHE A 27 -42.64 -16.22 -19.76
C PHE A 27 -43.36 -15.04 -20.41
N ASP A 28 -44.13 -14.26 -19.64
CA ASP A 28 -44.83 -13.05 -20.13
C ASP A 28 -43.81 -12.01 -20.69
N ALA A 29 -42.71 -11.81 -20.01
CA ALA A 29 -41.66 -10.88 -20.44
C ALA A 29 -41.03 -11.27 -21.80
N THR A 30 -40.99 -12.54 -22.13
CA THR A 30 -40.47 -13.07 -23.40
C THR A 30 -41.56 -13.30 -24.44
N LYS A 31 -42.82 -13.08 -24.07
CA LYS A 31 -43.99 -13.41 -24.91
C LYS A 31 -44.00 -14.88 -25.36
N THR A 32 -43.43 -15.75 -24.56
CA THR A 32 -43.40 -17.19 -24.82
C THR A 32 -44.70 -17.81 -24.34
N ASN A 33 -45.40 -18.53 -25.20
CA ASN A 33 -46.67 -19.18 -24.83
C ASN A 33 -46.46 -20.26 -23.79
N TYR A 34 -47.33 -20.31 -22.80
CA TYR A 34 -47.37 -21.35 -21.77
C TYR A 34 -48.80 -21.70 -21.36
N THR A 35 -48.92 -22.84 -20.71
CA THR A 35 -50.15 -23.24 -20.00
C THR A 35 -49.86 -23.35 -18.51
N ASP A 36 -50.88 -23.26 -17.67
CA ASP A 36 -50.68 -23.42 -16.23
C ASP A 36 -50.05 -24.76 -15.86
N GLN A 37 -50.32 -25.81 -16.64
CA GLN A 37 -49.70 -27.14 -16.48
C GLN A 37 -48.21 -27.13 -16.71
N ILE A 38 -47.73 -26.33 -17.67
CA ILE A 38 -46.28 -26.18 -17.92
C ILE A 38 -45.61 -25.46 -16.75
N ILE A 39 -46.26 -24.39 -16.23
CA ILE A 39 -45.72 -23.67 -15.08
C ILE A 39 -45.64 -24.57 -13.85
N ASP A 40 -46.70 -25.31 -13.54
CA ASP A 40 -46.76 -26.23 -12.40
C ASP A 40 -45.70 -27.34 -12.52
N PHE A 41 -45.50 -27.86 -13.74
CA PHE A 41 -44.49 -28.86 -13.99
C PHE A 41 -43.05 -28.35 -13.79
N ILE A 42 -42.76 -27.14 -14.28
CA ILE A 42 -41.46 -26.48 -14.09
C ILE A 42 -41.25 -26.23 -12.60
N SER A 43 -42.24 -25.71 -11.90
CA SER A 43 -42.15 -25.39 -10.46
C SER A 43 -41.93 -26.64 -9.60
N LEU A 44 -42.52 -27.76 -9.97
CA LEU A 44 -42.27 -29.02 -9.31
C LEU A 44 -40.83 -29.53 -9.58
N LYS A 45 -40.31 -29.37 -10.81
CA LYS A 45 -38.91 -29.66 -11.11
C LYS A 45 -37.95 -28.79 -10.33
N VAL A 46 -38.22 -27.47 -10.21
CA VAL A 46 -37.45 -26.53 -9.39
C VAL A 46 -37.44 -27.02 -7.94
N THR A 47 -38.58 -27.41 -7.42
CA THR A 47 -38.69 -27.92 -6.05
C THR A 47 -37.85 -29.19 -5.86
N ALA A 48 -37.88 -30.09 -6.84
CA ALA A 48 -37.07 -31.30 -6.81
C ALA A 48 -35.56 -31.02 -6.89
N ASP A 49 -35.14 -29.97 -7.63
CA ASP A 49 -33.73 -29.60 -7.77
C ASP A 49 -33.18 -28.99 -6.44
N PHE A 50 -33.86 -28.00 -5.85
CA PHE A 50 -33.36 -27.40 -4.62
C PHE A 50 -33.60 -28.28 -3.37
N ASN A 51 -34.46 -29.31 -3.44
CA ASN A 51 -34.65 -30.20 -2.32
C ASN A 51 -33.35 -30.86 -1.84
N LYS A 52 -32.39 -31.05 -2.76
CA LYS A 52 -31.02 -31.51 -2.44
C LYS A 52 -30.17 -30.51 -1.67
N LYS A 53 -30.56 -29.23 -1.67
CA LYS A 53 -29.84 -28.12 -1.03
C LYS A 53 -30.41 -27.77 0.35
N ILE A 54 -31.50 -28.44 0.78
CA ILE A 54 -32.09 -28.21 2.10
C ILE A 54 -31.15 -28.73 3.19
N LYS A 55 -30.80 -27.85 4.13
CA LYS A 55 -30.02 -28.18 5.34
C LYS A 55 -30.84 -27.72 6.56
N ASP A 56 -30.93 -28.55 7.58
CA ASP A 56 -31.65 -28.26 8.83
C ASP A 56 -33.08 -27.70 8.61
N ASP A 57 -33.84 -28.34 7.72
CA ASP A 57 -35.18 -27.91 7.29
C ASP A 57 -35.25 -26.48 6.73
N LYS A 58 -34.14 -25.93 6.22
CA LYS A 58 -34.05 -24.59 5.66
C LYS A 58 -33.38 -24.64 4.27
N VAL A 59 -33.85 -23.73 3.40
CA VAL A 59 -33.24 -23.44 2.10
C VAL A 59 -33.16 -21.94 1.89
N SER A 60 -32.09 -21.45 1.27
CA SER A 60 -31.97 -20.01 0.97
C SER A 60 -32.85 -19.62 -0.22
N VAL A 61 -33.30 -18.37 -0.26
CA VAL A 61 -34.03 -17.84 -1.42
C VAL A 61 -33.13 -17.84 -2.66
N GLU A 62 -31.82 -17.74 -2.52
CA GLU A 62 -30.84 -17.79 -3.61
C GLU A 62 -30.81 -19.20 -4.22
N ASP A 63 -30.71 -20.24 -3.39
CA ASP A 63 -30.72 -21.63 -3.86
C ASP A 63 -31.99 -21.98 -4.66
N ILE A 64 -33.13 -21.43 -4.25
CA ILE A 64 -34.39 -21.59 -4.98
C ILE A 64 -34.30 -20.88 -6.33
N GLN A 65 -33.78 -19.65 -6.38
CA GLN A 65 -33.67 -18.88 -7.62
C GLN A 65 -32.67 -19.48 -8.60
N ASP A 66 -31.54 -19.98 -8.12
CA ASP A 66 -30.54 -20.70 -8.93
C ASP A 66 -31.16 -21.96 -9.53
N SER A 67 -32.00 -22.67 -8.76
CA SER A 67 -32.73 -23.84 -9.28
C SER A 67 -33.77 -23.47 -10.33
N VAL A 68 -34.43 -22.30 -10.21
CA VAL A 68 -35.33 -21.78 -11.27
C VAL A 68 -34.57 -21.53 -12.56
N GLU A 69 -33.41 -20.83 -12.48
CA GLU A 69 -32.59 -20.54 -13.65
C GLU A 69 -32.12 -21.81 -14.36
N LYS A 70 -31.60 -22.75 -13.57
CA LYS A 70 -31.12 -24.04 -14.07
C LYS A 70 -32.22 -24.84 -14.77
N VAL A 71 -33.38 -25.03 -14.11
CA VAL A 71 -34.49 -25.84 -14.60
C VAL A 71 -35.11 -25.23 -15.86
N LEU A 72 -35.23 -23.89 -15.93
CA LEU A 72 -35.69 -23.22 -17.16
C LEU A 72 -34.74 -23.45 -18.34
N GLY A 73 -33.42 -23.40 -18.09
CA GLY A 73 -32.42 -23.71 -19.11
C GLY A 73 -32.47 -25.16 -19.58
N GLU A 74 -32.54 -26.12 -18.64
CA GLU A 74 -32.63 -27.56 -18.96
C GLU A 74 -33.95 -27.97 -19.63
N ALA A 75 -35.04 -27.25 -19.37
CA ALA A 75 -36.32 -27.44 -20.00
C ALA A 75 -36.44 -26.87 -21.42
N GLY A 76 -35.36 -26.24 -21.93
CA GLY A 76 -35.32 -25.69 -23.28
C GLY A 76 -35.86 -24.24 -23.38
N TYR A 77 -36.18 -23.60 -22.28
CA TYR A 77 -36.67 -22.23 -22.21
C TYR A 77 -35.52 -21.23 -21.95
N GLY A 78 -34.47 -21.28 -22.79
CA GLY A 78 -33.26 -20.45 -22.59
C GLY A 78 -33.53 -18.95 -22.56
N ASP A 79 -34.42 -18.44 -23.43
CA ASP A 79 -34.77 -17.01 -23.44
C ASP A 79 -35.55 -16.60 -22.18
N VAL A 80 -36.43 -17.48 -21.67
CA VAL A 80 -37.17 -17.26 -20.43
C VAL A 80 -36.22 -17.29 -19.23
N ALA A 81 -35.27 -18.21 -19.19
CA ALA A 81 -34.21 -18.24 -18.17
C ALA A 81 -33.41 -16.94 -18.17
N LYS A 82 -33.02 -16.47 -19.35
CA LYS A 82 -32.29 -15.18 -19.49
C LYS A 82 -33.12 -13.99 -19.02
N ALA A 83 -34.41 -13.95 -19.35
CA ALA A 83 -35.32 -12.91 -18.85
C ALA A 83 -35.47 -12.96 -17.33
N TYR A 84 -35.53 -14.16 -16.74
CA TYR A 84 -35.59 -14.35 -15.31
C TYR A 84 -34.32 -13.83 -14.60
N ILE A 85 -33.14 -14.15 -15.14
CA ILE A 85 -31.84 -13.67 -14.64
C ILE A 85 -31.78 -12.13 -14.68
N LEU A 86 -32.19 -11.53 -15.81
CA LEU A 86 -32.22 -10.06 -15.95
C LEU A 86 -33.20 -9.41 -14.98
N TYR A 87 -34.38 -10.00 -14.78
CA TYR A 87 -35.37 -9.54 -13.81
C TYR A 87 -34.81 -9.62 -12.36
N ARG A 88 -34.15 -10.74 -12.01
CA ARG A 88 -33.49 -10.93 -10.72
C ARG A 88 -32.45 -9.84 -10.47
N LYS A 89 -31.56 -9.60 -11.45
CA LYS A 89 -30.54 -8.52 -11.39
C LYS A 89 -31.15 -7.14 -11.26
N ASN A 90 -32.21 -6.83 -12.03
CA ASN A 90 -32.88 -5.55 -11.91
C ASN A 90 -33.57 -5.35 -10.56
N ARG A 91 -34.17 -6.39 -10.00
CA ARG A 91 -34.78 -6.35 -8.68
C ARG A 91 -33.71 -6.18 -7.57
N GLU A 92 -32.58 -6.81 -7.73
CA GLU A 92 -31.44 -6.63 -6.84
C GLU A 92 -30.92 -5.19 -6.92
N LYS A 93 -30.77 -4.67 -8.13
CA LYS A 93 -30.38 -3.27 -8.37
C LYS A 93 -31.35 -2.28 -7.73
N ILE A 94 -32.66 -2.47 -7.91
CA ILE A 94 -33.72 -1.61 -7.31
C ILE A 94 -33.66 -1.71 -5.77
N ARG A 95 -33.46 -2.89 -5.19
CA ARG A 95 -33.32 -3.04 -3.74
C ARG A 95 -32.08 -2.35 -3.21
N ASN A 96 -30.96 -2.51 -3.91
CA ASN A 96 -29.69 -1.84 -3.54
C ASN A 96 -29.84 -0.32 -3.66
N MET A 97 -30.54 0.19 -4.67
CA MET A 97 -30.89 1.61 -4.78
C MET A 97 -31.82 2.07 -3.66
N ASN A 98 -32.86 1.29 -3.31
CA ASN A 98 -33.76 1.61 -2.20
C ASN A 98 -33.05 1.53 -0.84
N ALA A 99 -32.18 0.56 -0.62
CA ALA A 99 -31.33 0.46 0.56
C ALA A 99 -30.38 1.66 0.64
N THR A 100 -29.76 2.06 -0.46
CA THR A 100 -28.90 3.25 -0.55
C THR A 100 -29.67 4.53 -0.22
N TYR A 101 -30.92 4.64 -0.65
CA TYR A 101 -31.75 5.82 -0.39
C TYR A 101 -32.22 5.91 1.07
N LEU A 102 -32.49 4.76 1.70
CA LEU A 102 -32.85 4.68 3.14
C LEU A 102 -31.60 4.94 4.01
N ASP A 103 -30.44 4.41 3.60
CA ASP A 103 -29.17 4.59 4.30
C ASP A 103 -28.66 6.03 4.19
N TYR A 104 -29.01 6.76 3.14
CA TYR A 104 -28.60 8.16 2.98
C TYR A 104 -29.07 9.05 4.14
N LYS A 105 -30.35 8.91 4.56
CA LYS A 105 -30.86 9.65 5.71
C LYS A 105 -30.13 9.27 7.00
N ALA A 106 -29.92 7.97 7.21
CA ALA A 106 -29.18 7.48 8.36
C ALA A 106 -27.72 7.98 8.34
N LEU A 107 -27.08 8.03 7.17
CA LEU A 107 -25.73 8.55 6.99
C LEU A 107 -25.65 10.04 7.37
N VAL A 108 -26.53 10.87 6.84
CA VAL A 108 -26.59 12.31 7.17
C VAL A 108 -26.85 12.52 8.66
N ASP A 109 -27.85 11.81 9.20
CA ASP A 109 -28.21 11.91 10.61
C ASP A 109 -27.07 11.47 11.54
N SER A 110 -26.34 10.41 11.18
CA SER A 110 -25.19 9.91 11.95
C SER A 110 -24.02 10.90 11.94
N TYR A 111 -23.76 11.54 10.80
CA TYR A 111 -22.74 12.60 10.71
C TYR A 111 -23.14 13.81 11.57
N VAL A 112 -24.37 14.31 11.39
CA VAL A 112 -24.87 15.50 12.12
C VAL A 112 -24.89 15.25 13.64
N LYS A 113 -25.24 14.04 14.07
CA LYS A 113 -25.23 13.64 15.48
C LYS A 113 -23.86 13.22 16.01
N ALA A 114 -22.85 13.16 15.14
CA ALA A 114 -21.49 12.67 15.44
C ALA A 114 -21.48 11.28 16.14
N THR A 115 -22.45 10.42 15.81
CA THR A 115 -22.64 9.10 16.44
C THR A 115 -21.90 7.98 15.70
N ASP A 116 -21.53 8.17 14.45
CA ASP A 116 -20.82 7.18 13.65
C ASP A 116 -19.29 7.34 13.82
N TRP A 117 -18.61 6.25 14.16
CA TRP A 117 -17.15 6.23 14.29
C TRP A 117 -16.43 6.63 12.99
N ARG A 118 -17.03 6.41 11.83
CA ARG A 118 -16.53 6.82 10.52
C ARG A 118 -16.41 8.33 10.37
N VAL A 119 -17.15 9.11 11.14
CA VAL A 119 -16.98 10.58 11.20
C VAL A 119 -15.59 10.96 11.67
N LYS A 120 -14.93 10.07 12.45
CA LYS A 120 -13.56 10.23 12.94
C LYS A 120 -12.53 9.46 12.12
N GLU A 121 -12.94 8.73 11.07
CA GLU A 121 -12.09 7.76 10.35
C GLU A 121 -10.92 8.40 9.62
N ASN A 122 -11.15 9.53 8.96
CA ASN A 122 -10.15 10.21 8.13
C ASN A 122 -10.09 11.70 8.45
N SER A 123 -9.85 12.05 9.64
CA SER A 123 -10.12 13.41 10.04
C SER A 123 -8.91 14.32 10.11
N THR A 124 -8.21 14.44 9.00
CA THR A 124 -7.77 15.77 8.59
C THR A 124 -8.99 16.66 8.28
N VAL A 125 -10.20 16.09 8.23
CA VAL A 125 -11.48 16.78 8.02
C VAL A 125 -12.15 17.03 9.37
N THR A 126 -12.30 18.30 9.74
CA THR A 126 -13.04 18.69 10.94
C THR A 126 -14.55 18.50 10.73
N TYR A 127 -15.31 18.31 11.81
CA TYR A 127 -16.78 18.33 11.77
C TYR A 127 -17.25 19.68 11.19
N SER A 128 -17.77 19.64 9.97
CA SER A 128 -18.08 20.84 9.17
C SER A 128 -19.05 20.50 8.03
N VAL A 129 -19.62 21.51 7.40
CA VAL A 129 -20.45 21.36 6.21
C VAL A 129 -19.66 20.69 5.07
N GLY A 130 -18.39 21.10 4.87
CA GLY A 130 -17.53 20.46 3.86
C GLY A 130 -17.29 18.99 4.19
N GLY A 131 -17.06 18.65 5.46
CA GLY A 131 -16.92 17.25 5.92
C GLY A 131 -18.18 16.44 5.66
N LEU A 132 -19.37 17.02 5.88
CA LEU A 132 -20.66 16.39 5.55
C LEU A 132 -20.77 16.11 4.03
N ILE A 133 -20.38 17.06 3.19
CA ILE A 133 -20.40 16.89 1.72
C ILE A 133 -19.48 15.74 1.32
N LEU A 134 -18.25 15.71 1.85
CA LEU A 134 -17.28 14.65 1.56
C LEU A 134 -17.77 13.28 2.03
N SER A 135 -18.34 13.20 3.22
CA SER A 135 -18.91 11.96 3.76
C SER A 135 -20.04 11.41 2.88
N ASN A 136 -20.97 12.28 2.49
CA ASN A 136 -22.09 11.88 1.64
C ASN A 136 -21.65 11.48 0.25
N SER A 137 -20.80 12.28 -0.40
CA SER A 137 -20.24 11.98 -1.71
C SER A 137 -19.44 10.69 -1.68
N GLY A 138 -18.62 10.49 -0.64
CA GLY A 138 -17.80 9.32 -0.46
C GLY A 138 -18.63 8.04 -0.33
N ALA A 139 -19.72 8.07 0.43
CA ALA A 139 -20.62 6.91 0.60
C ALA A 139 -21.30 6.52 -0.73
N ILE A 140 -21.74 7.51 -1.51
CA ILE A 140 -22.35 7.26 -2.82
C ILE A 140 -21.32 6.64 -3.78
N THR A 141 -20.11 7.19 -3.80
CA THR A 141 -19.02 6.69 -4.68
C THR A 141 -18.60 5.28 -4.28
N ALA A 142 -18.47 5.00 -2.99
CA ALA A 142 -18.15 3.66 -2.49
C ALA A 142 -19.21 2.63 -2.90
N ASN A 143 -20.48 3.00 -2.78
CA ASN A 143 -21.56 2.14 -3.23
C ASN A 143 -21.51 1.91 -4.75
N TYR A 144 -21.20 2.92 -5.54
CA TYR A 144 -21.03 2.80 -7.00
C TYR A 144 -19.89 1.84 -7.37
N TRP A 145 -18.74 1.91 -6.70
CA TRP A 145 -17.67 0.93 -6.87
C TRP A 145 -18.15 -0.50 -6.61
N LEU A 146 -18.84 -0.73 -5.50
CA LEU A 146 -19.21 -2.05 -5.01
C LEU A 146 -20.46 -2.63 -5.67
N SER A 147 -21.28 -1.84 -6.38
CA SER A 147 -22.50 -2.32 -7.02
C SER A 147 -22.49 -2.28 -8.54
N GLU A 148 -21.71 -1.36 -9.14
CA GLU A 148 -21.74 -1.13 -10.58
C GLU A 148 -20.40 -1.46 -11.28
N ILE A 149 -19.27 -1.30 -10.57
CA ILE A 149 -17.93 -1.48 -11.16
C ILE A 149 -17.35 -2.85 -10.85
N TYR A 150 -17.29 -3.21 -9.57
CA TYR A 150 -16.73 -4.50 -9.16
C TYR A 150 -17.75 -5.64 -9.37
N ASP A 151 -17.24 -6.80 -9.72
CA ASP A 151 -18.05 -8.03 -9.69
C ASP A 151 -18.48 -8.37 -8.25
N GLN A 152 -19.46 -9.27 -8.16
CA GLN A 152 -20.08 -9.64 -6.88
C GLN A 152 -19.06 -10.22 -5.89
N GLU A 153 -18.11 -11.04 -6.37
CA GLU A 153 -17.11 -11.69 -5.52
C GLU A 153 -16.17 -10.67 -4.87
N ILE A 154 -15.69 -9.70 -5.66
CA ILE A 154 -14.87 -8.58 -5.16
C ILE A 154 -15.64 -7.76 -4.13
N ALA A 155 -16.88 -7.40 -4.45
CA ALA A 155 -17.71 -6.59 -3.57
C ALA A 155 -18.03 -7.31 -2.26
N ASP A 156 -18.32 -8.60 -2.32
CA ASP A 156 -18.62 -9.43 -1.15
C ASP A 156 -17.39 -9.64 -0.27
N ALA A 157 -16.22 -9.90 -0.86
CA ALA A 157 -14.97 -10.00 -0.11
C ALA A 157 -14.68 -8.73 0.70
N HIS A 158 -14.93 -7.55 0.12
CA HIS A 158 -14.81 -6.29 0.84
C HIS A 158 -15.89 -6.13 1.92
N ARG A 159 -17.18 -6.34 1.57
CA ARG A 159 -18.30 -6.16 2.49
C ARG A 159 -18.25 -7.10 3.68
N ASN A 160 -17.86 -8.35 3.43
CA ASN A 160 -17.75 -9.39 4.46
C ASN A 160 -16.50 -9.25 5.32
N GLY A 161 -15.55 -8.40 4.95
CA GLY A 161 -14.31 -8.17 5.69
C GLY A 161 -13.24 -9.23 5.46
N ASP A 162 -13.27 -9.97 4.37
CA ASP A 162 -12.18 -10.88 3.97
C ASP A 162 -10.95 -10.09 3.52
N MET A 163 -11.22 -8.92 2.92
CA MET A 163 -10.23 -7.90 2.57
C MET A 163 -10.81 -6.49 2.69
N HIS A 164 -9.94 -5.50 2.61
CA HIS A 164 -10.35 -4.09 2.55
C HIS A 164 -9.80 -3.43 1.29
N ILE A 165 -10.70 -2.93 0.43
CA ILE A 165 -10.34 -2.08 -0.71
C ILE A 165 -10.32 -0.65 -0.20
N HIS A 166 -9.18 0.04 -0.32
CA HIS A 166 -9.02 1.41 0.15
C HIS A 166 -9.60 2.44 -0.82
N ASP A 167 -9.92 3.61 -0.29
CA ASP A 167 -10.31 4.82 -1.04
C ASP A 167 -11.50 4.67 -1.99
N LEU A 168 -12.46 3.86 -1.60
CA LEU A 168 -13.72 3.72 -2.33
C LEU A 168 -14.55 5.02 -2.36
N SER A 169 -14.23 5.98 -1.48
CA SER A 169 -14.90 7.29 -1.42
C SER A 169 -14.63 8.20 -2.61
N MET A 170 -13.63 7.85 -3.46
CA MET A 170 -13.27 8.62 -4.65
C MET A 170 -13.12 7.73 -5.88
N LEU A 171 -13.54 8.22 -7.03
CA LEU A 171 -13.41 7.52 -8.31
C LEU A 171 -12.08 7.91 -8.97
N THR A 172 -10.95 7.55 -8.34
CA THR A 172 -9.61 7.95 -8.78
C THR A 172 -8.52 7.02 -8.23
N GLY A 173 -7.26 7.34 -8.57
CA GLY A 173 -6.06 6.68 -8.04
C GLY A 173 -5.80 6.98 -6.55
N TYR A 174 -4.92 6.18 -5.94
CA TYR A 174 -4.60 6.31 -4.53
C TYR A 174 -3.66 7.47 -4.27
N CYS A 175 -2.38 7.35 -4.61
CA CYS A 175 -1.37 8.39 -4.36
C CYS A 175 -0.37 8.53 -5.50
N ALA A 176 0.25 9.69 -5.60
CA ALA A 176 1.20 10.01 -6.66
C ALA A 176 2.39 10.82 -6.17
N GLY A 177 3.56 10.49 -6.74
CA GLY A 177 4.71 11.37 -6.76
C GLY A 177 4.73 12.18 -8.06
N TRP A 178 5.19 13.39 -7.96
CA TRP A 178 5.22 14.35 -9.06
C TRP A 178 6.61 14.84 -9.30
N SER A 179 6.98 15.05 -10.56
CA SER A 179 8.26 15.65 -10.91
C SER A 179 8.25 17.15 -10.61
N LEU A 180 8.98 17.53 -9.56
CA LEU A 180 9.21 18.93 -9.26
C LEU A 180 10.03 19.60 -10.38
N ARG A 181 10.94 18.88 -11.01
CA ARG A 181 11.70 19.32 -12.17
C ARG A 181 10.77 19.70 -13.34
N GLN A 182 9.73 18.91 -13.60
CA GLN A 182 8.75 19.21 -14.64
C GLN A 182 7.98 20.51 -14.32
N LEU A 183 7.53 20.68 -13.09
CA LEU A 183 6.85 21.91 -12.65
C LEU A 183 7.77 23.13 -12.81
N ILE A 184 9.05 23.01 -12.44
CA ILE A 184 10.06 24.06 -12.58
C ILE A 184 10.30 24.42 -14.06
N LYS A 185 10.36 23.41 -14.92
CA LYS A 185 10.63 23.59 -16.35
C LYS A 185 9.45 24.16 -17.13
N GLU A 186 8.24 23.75 -16.80
CA GLU A 186 7.05 24.00 -17.60
C GLU A 186 6.05 24.97 -16.95
N GLY A 187 6.20 25.24 -15.65
CA GLY A 187 5.24 26.04 -14.87
C GLY A 187 3.97 25.27 -14.51
N LEU A 188 3.01 25.96 -13.91
CA LEU A 188 1.72 25.41 -13.51
C LEU A 188 0.64 25.78 -14.51
N GLY A 189 0.18 24.82 -15.34
CA GLY A 189 -0.83 25.07 -16.35
C GLY A 189 -0.84 24.05 -17.48
N GLY A 190 -1.24 24.52 -18.67
CA GLY A 190 -1.34 23.66 -19.86
C GLY A 190 -2.62 22.82 -19.92
N VAL A 191 -3.59 23.10 -19.03
CA VAL A 191 -4.92 22.48 -19.05
C VAL A 191 -5.89 23.42 -19.79
N PRO A 192 -6.56 22.99 -20.84
CA PRO A 192 -7.48 23.81 -21.63
C PRO A 192 -8.56 24.47 -20.75
N GLY A 193 -8.77 25.78 -20.93
CA GLY A 193 -9.78 26.54 -20.18
C GLY A 193 -9.44 26.84 -18.71
N LYS A 194 -8.20 26.54 -18.28
CA LYS A 194 -7.69 26.85 -16.93
C LYS A 194 -6.59 27.91 -17.01
N ILE A 195 -6.42 28.63 -15.91
CA ILE A 195 -5.33 29.61 -15.76
C ILE A 195 -3.99 28.86 -15.80
N SER A 196 -3.01 29.44 -16.50
CA SER A 196 -1.65 28.95 -16.58
C SER A 196 -0.67 29.96 -16.00
N SER A 197 0.32 29.45 -15.28
CA SER A 197 1.44 30.20 -14.74
C SER A 197 2.72 29.73 -15.43
N SER A 198 3.51 30.70 -15.95
CA SER A 198 4.81 30.41 -16.57
C SER A 198 5.78 29.76 -15.56
N PRO A 199 6.90 29.16 -16.03
CA PRO A 199 7.97 28.67 -15.15
C PRO A 199 8.41 29.74 -14.15
N ALA A 200 8.52 29.35 -12.89
CA ALA A 200 8.92 30.27 -11.83
C ALA A 200 10.38 30.74 -12.01
N SER A 201 10.62 32.01 -11.91
CA SER A 201 11.96 32.60 -11.93
C SER A 201 12.45 32.92 -10.49
N HIS A 202 11.56 32.94 -9.52
CA HIS A 202 11.83 33.31 -8.13
C HIS A 202 11.37 32.23 -7.15
N LEU A 203 12.09 32.08 -6.04
CA LEU A 203 11.77 31.08 -5.00
C LEU A 203 10.33 31.23 -4.48
N ALA A 204 9.89 32.44 -4.19
CA ALA A 204 8.53 32.71 -3.70
C ALA A 204 7.45 32.27 -4.70
N THR A 205 7.70 32.48 -6.00
CA THR A 205 6.78 32.05 -7.07
C THR A 205 6.72 30.52 -7.16
N LEU A 206 7.88 29.85 -7.08
CA LEU A 206 7.92 28.39 -7.08
C LEU A 206 7.18 27.81 -5.86
N CYS A 207 7.41 28.34 -4.66
CA CYS A 207 6.69 27.94 -3.44
C CYS A 207 5.17 28.05 -3.62
N ASN A 208 4.70 29.16 -4.19
CA ASN A 208 3.28 29.36 -4.48
C ASN A 208 2.75 28.36 -5.54
N GLN A 209 3.50 28.12 -6.61
CA GLN A 209 3.12 27.12 -7.60
C GLN A 209 3.02 25.72 -7.01
N MET A 210 3.94 25.32 -6.13
CA MET A 210 3.91 24.02 -5.44
C MET A 210 2.66 23.89 -4.54
N VAL A 211 2.32 24.92 -3.76
CA VAL A 211 1.11 24.94 -2.92
C VAL A 211 -0.14 24.74 -3.77
N ASN A 212 -0.26 25.52 -4.86
CA ASN A 212 -1.41 25.42 -5.75
C ASN A 212 -1.46 24.08 -6.48
N PHE A 213 -0.32 23.55 -6.92
CA PHE A 213 -0.22 22.23 -7.54
C PHE A 213 -0.74 21.13 -6.62
N LEU A 214 -0.23 21.07 -5.39
CA LEU A 214 -0.66 20.08 -4.40
C LEU A 214 -2.14 20.22 -4.05
N GLY A 215 -2.63 21.45 -3.92
CA GLY A 215 -4.04 21.74 -3.69
C GLY A 215 -4.96 21.29 -4.84
N ILE A 216 -4.50 21.42 -6.09
CA ILE A 216 -5.23 20.94 -7.26
C ILE A 216 -5.22 19.41 -7.31
N MET A 217 -4.05 18.78 -7.15
CA MET A 217 -3.89 17.35 -7.29
C MET A 217 -4.66 16.55 -6.24
N GLN A 218 -4.82 17.05 -5.02
CA GLN A 218 -5.65 16.37 -4.02
C GLN A 218 -7.14 16.29 -4.40
N ASN A 219 -7.61 17.07 -5.39
CA ASN A 219 -8.97 16.93 -5.92
C ASN A 219 -9.07 15.83 -6.98
N GLU A 220 -7.94 15.44 -7.58
CA GLU A 220 -7.88 14.38 -8.59
C GLU A 220 -7.34 13.05 -8.02
N TRP A 221 -6.84 13.02 -6.77
CA TRP A 221 -6.27 11.85 -6.12
C TRP A 221 -6.81 11.66 -4.70
N ALA A 222 -6.96 10.40 -4.28
CA ALA A 222 -7.53 10.09 -2.97
C ALA A 222 -6.55 10.31 -1.81
N GLY A 223 -5.30 9.94 -2.00
CA GLY A 223 -4.26 9.94 -0.96
C GLY A 223 -3.19 11.00 -1.16
N ALA A 224 -1.99 10.71 -0.64
CA ALA A 224 -0.89 11.66 -0.59
C ALA A 224 -0.30 12.04 -1.94
N GLN A 225 0.20 13.27 -2.00
CA GLN A 225 0.94 13.84 -3.12
C GLN A 225 2.37 14.14 -2.66
N ALA A 226 3.38 13.79 -3.46
CA ALA A 226 4.76 13.95 -3.06
C ALA A 226 5.62 14.67 -4.11
N PHE A 227 6.56 15.49 -3.62
CA PHE A 227 7.68 15.99 -4.39
C PHE A 227 8.99 15.40 -3.86
N SER A 228 9.84 14.93 -4.76
CA SER A 228 11.18 14.43 -4.41
C SER A 228 12.24 15.51 -4.58
N SER A 229 13.36 15.35 -3.85
CA SER A 229 14.54 16.22 -3.96
C SER A 229 14.23 17.71 -3.74
N PHE A 230 13.36 17.99 -2.77
CA PHE A 230 12.84 19.32 -2.51
C PHE A 230 13.97 20.34 -2.28
N ASP A 231 14.92 20.04 -1.41
CA ASP A 231 16.05 20.88 -1.08
C ASP A 231 17.01 21.09 -2.27
N THR A 232 17.28 20.01 -3.04
CA THR A 232 18.11 20.05 -4.24
C THR A 232 17.51 20.95 -5.31
N TYR A 233 16.22 20.85 -5.59
CA TYR A 233 15.56 21.61 -6.66
C TYR A 233 15.23 23.05 -6.28
N LEU A 234 15.11 23.39 -5.00
CA LEU A 234 14.86 24.77 -4.57
C LEU A 234 16.15 25.61 -4.45
N ALA A 235 17.28 24.96 -4.16
CA ALA A 235 18.57 25.64 -3.97
C ALA A 235 18.98 26.57 -5.14
N PRO A 236 18.80 26.21 -6.42
CA PRO A 236 19.12 27.08 -7.55
C PRO A 236 18.40 28.44 -7.55
N PHE A 237 17.17 28.47 -7.05
CA PHE A 237 16.38 29.73 -6.97
C PHE A 237 16.94 30.69 -5.91
N VAL A 238 17.43 30.14 -4.79
CA VAL A 238 18.12 30.95 -3.77
C VAL A 238 19.37 31.59 -4.36
N ARG A 239 20.14 30.84 -5.14
CA ARG A 239 21.35 31.30 -5.82
C ARG A 239 21.03 32.33 -6.89
N ALA A 240 20.06 32.06 -7.77
CA ALA A 240 19.70 32.96 -8.86
C ALA A 240 19.24 34.34 -8.38
N ASP A 241 18.48 34.40 -7.30
CA ASP A 241 17.99 35.65 -6.68
C ASP A 241 18.97 36.24 -5.67
N ASN A 242 20.10 35.56 -5.37
CA ASN A 242 21.04 35.92 -4.33
C ASN A 242 20.35 36.25 -2.99
N LEU A 243 19.43 35.37 -2.58
CA LEU A 243 18.60 35.56 -1.38
C LEU A 243 19.42 35.45 -0.10
N ASP A 244 19.16 36.35 0.85
CA ASP A 244 19.62 36.17 2.22
C ASP A 244 18.76 35.12 2.96
N TYR A 245 19.23 34.64 4.10
CA TYR A 245 18.54 33.61 4.88
C TYR A 245 17.11 34.02 5.29
N SER A 246 16.91 35.33 5.65
CA SER A 246 15.60 35.84 6.07
C SER A 246 14.57 35.74 4.94
N ALA A 247 14.99 36.04 3.71
CA ALA A 247 14.13 35.91 2.53
C ALA A 247 13.80 34.44 2.20
N VAL A 248 14.79 33.55 2.28
CA VAL A 248 14.57 32.12 2.12
C VAL A 248 13.58 31.60 3.16
N LYS A 249 13.77 31.92 4.44
CA LYS A 249 12.88 31.49 5.52
C LYS A 249 11.45 31.93 5.30
N LYS A 250 11.20 33.17 4.86
CA LYS A 250 9.86 33.69 4.53
C LYS A 250 9.19 32.93 3.39
N CYS A 251 9.94 32.54 2.34
CA CYS A 251 9.41 31.74 1.24
C CYS A 251 9.00 30.34 1.71
N ILE A 252 9.84 29.70 2.49
CA ILE A 252 9.59 28.37 3.03
C ILE A 252 8.44 28.37 4.06
N GLU A 253 8.39 29.38 4.92
CA GLU A 253 7.28 29.61 5.85
C GLU A 253 5.95 29.72 5.09
N SER A 254 5.90 30.53 4.04
CA SER A 254 4.72 30.70 3.20
C SER A 254 4.29 29.37 2.55
N PHE A 255 5.24 28.56 2.10
CA PHE A 255 4.98 27.23 1.57
C PHE A 255 4.35 26.31 2.63
N ILE A 256 4.97 26.22 3.82
CA ILE A 256 4.48 25.36 4.91
C ILE A 256 3.07 25.76 5.35
N TYR A 257 2.82 27.06 5.57
CA TYR A 257 1.46 27.53 5.88
C TYR A 257 0.47 27.23 4.76
N GLY A 258 0.88 27.39 3.51
CA GLY A 258 0.05 27.13 2.33
C GLY A 258 -0.41 25.66 2.26
N VAL A 259 0.48 24.71 2.49
CA VAL A 259 0.13 23.27 2.46
C VAL A 259 -0.59 22.79 3.73
N ASN A 260 -0.66 23.59 4.79
CA ASN A 260 -1.48 23.31 5.98
C ASN A 260 -2.83 24.01 5.94
N THR A 261 -3.08 24.85 4.94
CA THR A 261 -4.37 25.51 4.76
C THR A 261 -5.35 24.58 4.04
N PRO A 262 -6.59 24.42 4.55
CA PRO A 262 -7.61 23.58 3.92
C PRO A 262 -7.93 24.06 2.51
N SER A 263 -7.81 23.19 1.50
CA SER A 263 -8.08 23.49 0.09
C SER A 263 -9.16 22.62 -0.54
N ARG A 264 -9.31 21.36 -0.15
CA ARG A 264 -10.39 20.49 -0.62
C ARG A 264 -11.69 20.84 0.13
N TRP A 265 -12.65 21.43 -0.57
CA TRP A 265 -13.92 21.85 0.00
C TRP A 265 -13.79 22.74 1.25
N GLY A 266 -12.64 23.39 1.41
CA GLY A 266 -12.34 24.20 2.58
C GLY A 266 -12.21 23.42 3.90
N THR A 267 -11.95 22.10 3.86
CA THR A 267 -11.96 21.24 5.05
C THR A 267 -10.72 20.37 5.21
N GLN A 268 -9.99 20.10 4.13
CA GLN A 268 -8.81 19.24 4.16
C GLN A 268 -7.61 19.95 3.55
N ALA A 269 -6.51 20.00 4.29
CA ALA A 269 -5.21 20.43 3.77
C ALA A 269 -4.65 19.36 2.80
N PRO A 270 -3.80 19.76 1.81
CA PRO A 270 -3.14 18.79 0.94
C PRO A 270 -2.30 17.80 1.73
N PHE A 271 -2.65 16.54 1.66
CA PHE A 271 -1.83 15.48 2.23
C PHE A 271 -0.55 15.34 1.41
N SER A 272 0.50 16.01 1.86
CA SER A 272 1.71 16.23 1.09
C SER A 272 2.95 15.69 1.77
N ASN A 273 3.87 15.15 0.96
CA ASN A 273 5.18 14.67 1.38
C ASN A 273 6.26 15.36 0.56
N ILE A 274 7.42 15.52 1.17
CA ILE A 274 8.64 15.92 0.46
C ILE A 274 9.79 15.00 0.85
N THR A 275 10.68 14.70 -0.10
CA THR A 275 11.97 14.12 0.23
C THR A 275 13.05 15.18 0.19
N LEU A 276 13.97 15.11 1.14
CA LEU A 276 15.12 15.98 1.26
C LEU A 276 16.36 15.12 1.14
N ASP A 277 17.19 15.46 0.18
CA ASP A 277 18.38 14.69 -0.16
C ASP A 277 19.49 14.88 0.87
N TRP A 278 19.56 16.04 1.52
CA TRP A 278 20.60 16.45 2.45
C TRP A 278 21.98 16.64 1.81
N LYS A 279 22.29 15.78 0.86
CA LYS A 279 23.42 15.85 -0.04
C LYS A 279 22.93 15.67 -1.47
N VAL A 280 23.45 16.48 -2.39
CA VAL A 280 23.02 16.40 -3.79
C VAL A 280 23.26 14.99 -4.33
N PRO A 281 22.24 14.30 -4.86
CA PRO A 281 22.39 12.96 -5.43
C PRO A 281 23.36 12.95 -6.62
N ALA A 282 24.14 11.87 -6.75
CA ALA A 282 25.19 11.76 -7.77
C ALA A 282 24.66 11.91 -9.21
N ASP A 283 23.44 11.46 -9.46
CA ASP A 283 22.80 11.57 -10.78
C ASP A 283 22.28 12.98 -11.12
N LEU A 284 22.14 13.86 -10.12
CA LEU A 284 21.80 15.27 -10.31
C LEU A 284 23.00 16.20 -10.20
N ALA A 285 24.06 15.79 -9.52
CA ALA A 285 25.19 16.66 -9.15
C ALA A 285 25.76 17.45 -10.34
N ASP A 286 26.03 16.80 -11.43
CA ASP A 286 26.65 17.39 -12.64
C ASP A 286 25.61 17.94 -13.66
N GLN A 287 24.31 17.84 -13.34
CA GLN A 287 23.29 18.38 -14.22
C GLN A 287 23.17 19.92 -14.06
N PRO A 288 22.93 20.64 -15.17
CA PRO A 288 22.66 22.08 -15.09
C PRO A 288 21.39 22.36 -14.32
N CYS A 289 21.43 23.37 -13.45
CA CYS A 289 20.25 23.85 -12.73
C CYS A 289 19.21 24.43 -13.71
N ILE A 290 17.93 24.36 -13.33
CA ILE A 290 16.84 24.95 -14.10
C ILE A 290 16.16 26.04 -13.26
N VAL A 291 16.12 27.27 -13.79
CA VAL A 291 15.41 28.41 -13.21
C VAL A 291 14.68 29.16 -14.32
N GLY A 292 13.44 29.53 -14.11
CA GLY A 292 12.63 30.20 -15.14
C GLY A 292 12.43 29.37 -16.39
N GLY A 293 12.47 28.03 -16.28
CA GLY A 293 12.38 27.10 -17.41
C GLY A 293 13.63 27.00 -18.27
N LYS A 294 14.75 27.62 -17.87
CA LYS A 294 16.02 27.64 -18.60
C LYS A 294 17.12 26.98 -17.81
N GLU A 295 18.04 26.33 -18.51
CA GLU A 295 19.27 25.81 -17.94
C GLU A 295 20.21 26.96 -17.56
N MET A 296 20.82 26.84 -16.40
CA MET A 296 21.78 27.77 -15.85
C MET A 296 23.20 27.32 -16.17
N ASP A 297 24.18 28.20 -16.00
CA ASP A 297 25.61 27.93 -16.19
C ASP A 297 26.32 27.29 -14.98
N TYR A 298 25.54 26.86 -13.99
CA TYR A 298 25.99 26.14 -12.79
C TYR A 298 25.15 24.88 -12.56
N THR A 299 25.75 23.94 -11.84
CA THR A 299 25.15 22.64 -11.56
C THR A 299 24.49 22.56 -10.19
N TYR A 300 23.72 21.49 -9.93
CA TYR A 300 23.13 21.29 -8.61
C TYR A 300 24.19 21.10 -7.52
N ALA A 301 25.35 20.50 -7.82
CA ALA A 301 26.45 20.39 -6.87
C ALA A 301 26.99 21.77 -6.42
N ASP A 302 26.95 22.76 -7.29
CA ASP A 302 27.39 24.13 -6.99
C ASP A 302 26.47 24.87 -5.99
N CYS A 303 25.25 24.35 -5.75
CA CYS A 303 24.23 25.00 -4.92
C CYS A 303 24.15 24.42 -3.49
N LYS A 304 25.21 23.76 -3.00
CA LYS A 304 25.16 23.12 -1.67
C LYS A 304 24.89 24.12 -0.52
N LYS A 305 25.48 25.30 -0.60
CA LYS A 305 25.25 26.35 0.41
C LYS A 305 23.79 26.79 0.47
N GLU A 306 23.19 26.96 -0.68
CA GLU A 306 21.79 27.38 -0.83
C GLU A 306 20.85 26.25 -0.40
N MET A 307 21.20 25.00 -0.69
CA MET A 307 20.50 23.81 -0.20
C MET A 307 20.51 23.76 1.33
N ASP A 308 21.63 24.07 1.98
CA ASP A 308 21.70 24.14 3.43
C ASP A 308 20.84 25.26 4.01
N MET A 309 20.70 26.38 3.31
CA MET A 309 19.79 27.46 3.71
C MET A 309 18.32 27.03 3.62
N VAL A 310 17.94 26.30 2.56
CA VAL A 310 16.59 25.75 2.41
C VAL A 310 16.28 24.76 3.53
N ASN A 311 17.19 23.82 3.80
CA ASN A 311 17.03 22.85 4.89
C ASN A 311 16.91 23.52 6.25
N LYS A 312 17.78 24.49 6.56
CA LYS A 312 17.73 25.25 7.80
C LYS A 312 16.38 25.95 7.96
N ALA A 313 15.93 26.67 6.94
CA ALA A 313 14.67 27.39 6.96
C ALA A 313 13.49 26.46 7.18
N PHE A 314 13.45 25.33 6.46
CA PHE A 314 12.39 24.35 6.58
C PHE A 314 12.31 23.80 8.01
N ILE A 315 13.44 23.36 8.56
CA ILE A 315 13.49 22.75 9.88
C ILE A 315 13.13 23.75 10.97
N GLU A 316 13.65 24.99 10.90
CA GLU A 316 13.33 26.00 11.90
C GLU A 316 11.83 26.31 11.94
N VAL A 317 11.17 26.49 10.76
CA VAL A 317 9.73 26.73 10.71
C VAL A 317 8.94 25.55 11.28
N MET A 318 9.37 24.31 10.97
CA MET A 318 8.72 23.11 11.51
C MET A 318 8.89 22.98 13.03
N ILE A 319 10.03 23.42 13.61
CA ILE A 319 10.27 23.43 15.06
C ILE A 319 9.48 24.53 15.76
N GLU A 320 9.37 25.72 15.14
CA GLU A 320 8.62 26.85 15.68
C GLU A 320 7.13 26.53 15.79
N GLY A 321 6.59 25.81 14.80
CA GLY A 321 5.16 25.51 14.72
C GLY A 321 4.32 26.74 14.33
N ASP A 322 3.00 26.62 14.50
CA ASP A 322 2.06 27.72 14.27
C ASP A 322 2.12 28.77 15.41
N ALA A 323 1.30 29.80 15.28
CA ALA A 323 1.21 30.90 16.26
C ALA A 323 0.88 30.46 17.71
N ASN A 324 0.38 29.21 17.88
CA ASN A 324 0.06 28.62 19.17
C ASN A 324 1.10 27.57 19.58
N GLY A 325 2.19 27.40 18.83
CA GLY A 325 3.20 26.36 19.06
C GLY A 325 2.76 24.96 18.69
N ARG A 326 1.69 24.80 17.87
CA ARG A 326 1.26 23.53 17.31
C ARG A 326 2.18 23.15 16.16
N GLY A 327 2.70 21.93 16.16
CA GLY A 327 3.49 21.42 15.05
C GLY A 327 2.67 21.31 13.76
N PHE A 328 3.30 21.63 12.62
CA PHE A 328 2.70 21.47 11.31
C PHE A 328 2.55 19.99 10.96
N GLN A 329 1.43 19.63 10.33
CA GLN A 329 1.18 18.27 9.87
C GLN A 329 1.85 17.99 8.52
N TYR A 330 1.93 18.99 7.67
CA TYR A 330 2.41 18.90 6.29
C TYR A 330 3.47 19.99 5.98
N PRO A 331 4.31 19.73 4.96
CA PRO A 331 4.51 18.43 4.32
C PRO A 331 5.22 17.47 5.28
N ILE A 332 4.98 16.16 5.11
CA ILE A 332 5.73 15.15 5.85
C ILE A 332 7.12 15.05 5.23
N PRO A 333 8.21 15.37 5.97
CA PRO A 333 9.55 15.33 5.42
C PRO A 333 10.18 13.94 5.58
N THR A 334 10.86 13.49 4.55
CA THR A 334 11.71 12.30 4.59
C THR A 334 13.14 12.68 4.27
N TYR A 335 14.07 12.34 5.16
CA TYR A 335 15.50 12.58 4.99
C TYR A 335 16.23 11.30 4.59
N SER A 336 17.12 11.39 3.62
CA SER A 336 17.96 10.30 3.16
C SER A 336 19.19 10.16 4.07
N ILE A 337 19.31 9.03 4.76
CA ILE A 337 20.52 8.67 5.53
C ILE A 337 21.37 7.76 4.65
N THR A 338 22.44 8.34 4.09
CA THR A 338 23.38 7.66 3.21
C THR A 338 24.63 7.21 3.94
N ARG A 339 25.44 6.35 3.32
CA ARG A 339 26.72 5.86 3.91
C ARG A 339 27.68 6.99 4.24
N ASP A 340 27.61 8.09 3.50
CA ASP A 340 28.45 9.27 3.63
C ASP A 340 27.71 10.44 4.34
N PHE A 341 26.67 10.13 5.10
CA PHE A 341 25.96 11.15 5.90
C PHE A 341 26.93 11.75 6.91
N ASP A 342 26.98 13.10 6.92
CA ASP A 342 27.82 13.83 7.85
C ASP A 342 27.17 13.90 9.25
N TRP A 343 27.70 13.13 10.20
CA TRP A 343 27.26 13.11 11.59
C TRP A 343 27.91 14.17 12.48
N SER A 344 28.68 15.11 11.92
CA SER A 344 29.31 16.17 12.68
C SER A 344 28.28 17.15 13.28
N GLU A 345 28.72 17.93 14.26
CA GLU A 345 27.87 18.91 14.96
C GLU A 345 27.61 20.18 14.16
N THR A 346 27.18 20.04 12.88
CA THR A 346 26.73 21.17 12.07
C THR A 346 25.46 21.79 12.64
N GLU A 347 25.21 23.05 12.33
CA GLU A 347 23.96 23.72 12.73
C GLU A 347 22.73 22.99 12.20
N ASN A 348 22.76 22.56 10.93
CA ASN A 348 21.64 21.85 10.32
C ASN A 348 21.41 20.46 10.93
N ASN A 349 22.47 19.73 11.28
CA ASN A 349 22.33 18.44 11.98
C ASN A 349 21.68 18.63 13.35
N LYS A 350 22.11 19.66 14.13
CA LYS A 350 21.49 19.97 15.42
C LYS A 350 20.00 20.26 15.26
N LEU A 351 19.63 21.05 14.28
CA LEU A 351 18.23 21.39 14.01
C LEU A 351 17.42 20.18 13.55
N LEU A 352 17.96 19.34 12.64
CA LEU A 352 17.28 18.14 12.15
C LEU A 352 16.93 17.21 13.32
N PHE A 353 17.91 16.92 14.17
CA PHE A 353 17.69 16.01 15.28
C PHE A 353 16.93 16.64 16.45
N GLU A 354 16.94 17.96 16.60
CA GLU A 354 16.03 18.66 17.52
C GLU A 354 14.57 18.55 17.03
N MET A 355 14.30 18.73 15.74
CA MET A 355 12.97 18.51 15.15
C MET A 355 12.50 17.06 15.35
N ALA A 356 13.40 16.09 15.15
CA ALA A 356 13.10 14.69 15.38
C ALA A 356 12.81 14.38 16.86
N SER A 357 13.59 14.98 17.76
CA SER A 357 13.42 14.83 19.22
C SER A 357 12.10 15.41 19.72
N LYS A 358 11.76 16.62 19.28
CA LYS A 358 10.64 17.41 19.82
C LYS A 358 9.28 16.98 19.29
N TYR A 359 9.16 16.91 17.97
CA TYR A 359 7.88 16.63 17.28
C TYR A 359 7.85 15.30 16.57
N GLY A 360 9.00 14.63 16.37
CA GLY A 360 9.08 13.39 15.62
C GLY A 360 8.61 13.52 14.17
N THR A 361 8.66 14.73 13.61
CA THR A 361 8.12 15.00 12.28
C THR A 361 8.84 14.25 11.18
N PRO A 362 10.21 14.17 11.15
CA PRO A 362 10.92 13.57 10.04
C PRO A 362 10.83 12.04 10.04
N TYR A 363 10.77 11.52 8.84
CA TYR A 363 11.08 10.12 8.55
C TYR A 363 12.51 10.01 8.03
N PHE A 364 13.11 8.84 8.23
CA PHE A 364 14.45 8.53 7.78
C PHE A 364 14.42 7.35 6.81
N SER A 365 14.90 7.57 5.60
CA SER A 365 15.17 6.53 4.61
C SER A 365 16.58 6.00 4.81
N ASN A 366 16.70 4.70 5.09
CA ASN A 366 17.99 4.07 5.35
C ASN A 366 18.62 3.55 4.06
N TYR A 367 19.73 4.18 3.65
CA TYR A 367 20.57 3.75 2.52
C TYR A 367 21.94 3.24 2.96
N VAL A 368 22.20 3.19 4.27
CA VAL A 368 23.49 2.74 4.82
C VAL A 368 23.70 1.24 4.58
N ASN A 369 22.69 0.43 4.92
CA ASN A 369 22.72 -1.02 4.79
C ASN A 369 21.71 -1.52 3.76
N SER A 370 21.50 -0.76 2.70
CA SER A 370 20.58 -1.06 1.62
C SER A 370 21.34 -1.38 0.34
N ASP A 371 20.78 -2.25 -0.48
CA ASP A 371 21.21 -2.48 -1.87
C ASP A 371 20.63 -1.43 -2.85
N MET A 372 19.91 -0.44 -2.32
CA MET A 372 19.28 0.64 -3.07
C MET A 372 20.02 1.95 -2.81
N GLU A 373 20.14 2.77 -3.85
CA GLU A 373 20.65 4.12 -3.76
C GLU A 373 19.52 5.16 -3.74
N PRO A 374 19.72 6.38 -3.24
CA PRO A 374 18.72 7.43 -3.25
C PRO A 374 18.10 7.68 -4.64
N SER A 375 18.87 7.49 -5.71
CA SER A 375 18.40 7.59 -7.10
C SER A 375 17.40 6.50 -7.49
N ASP A 376 17.38 5.37 -6.80
CA ASP A 376 16.45 4.27 -7.06
C ASP A 376 15.07 4.51 -6.44
N VAL A 377 14.95 5.52 -5.56
CA VAL A 377 13.74 5.79 -4.79
C VAL A 377 13.47 7.28 -4.77
N ARG A 378 12.83 7.82 -5.82
CA ARG A 378 12.57 9.26 -5.89
C ARG A 378 11.16 9.67 -5.61
N SER A 379 10.24 8.75 -5.68
CA SER A 379 8.83 9.04 -5.50
C SER A 379 8.36 8.45 -4.19
N MET A 380 8.18 9.25 -3.18
CA MET A 380 7.71 8.78 -1.89
C MET A 380 6.42 9.47 -1.53
N CYS A 381 5.31 8.70 -1.60
CA CYS A 381 4.11 9.08 -0.91
C CYS A 381 4.02 8.28 0.40
N CYS A 382 3.69 8.89 1.51
CA CYS A 382 3.25 8.27 2.77
C CYS A 382 3.82 6.88 3.08
N ARG A 383 5.14 6.69 3.17
CA ARG A 383 5.81 5.40 3.36
C ARG A 383 5.98 4.55 2.10
N LEU A 384 5.50 5.00 0.96
CA LEU A 384 5.68 4.27 -0.28
C LEU A 384 7.11 4.49 -0.79
N ARG A 385 8.02 3.63 -0.36
CA ARG A 385 9.34 3.48 -0.95
C ARG A 385 9.18 2.60 -2.17
N LEU A 386 9.10 3.19 -3.35
CA LEU A 386 8.96 2.45 -4.60
C LEU A 386 10.32 2.05 -5.13
N ASP A 387 10.55 0.76 -5.29
CA ASP A 387 11.73 0.24 -5.98
C ASP A 387 11.60 0.50 -7.48
N LEU A 388 12.32 1.49 -7.97
CA LEU A 388 12.30 1.90 -9.38
C LEU A 388 13.11 0.97 -10.30
N ARG A 389 13.83 -0.01 -9.75
CA ARG A 389 14.64 -0.95 -10.56
C ARG A 389 13.77 -1.72 -11.56
N GLU A 390 12.54 -2.10 -11.15
CA GLU A 390 11.59 -2.74 -12.06
C GLU A 390 11.07 -1.79 -13.15
N LEU A 391 10.85 -0.51 -12.81
CA LEU A 391 10.50 0.52 -13.80
C LEU A 391 11.62 0.74 -14.81
N ARG A 392 12.87 0.80 -14.36
CA ARG A 392 14.04 0.96 -15.24
C ARG A 392 14.21 -0.22 -16.19
N LYS A 393 13.94 -1.45 -15.76
CA LYS A 393 13.95 -2.64 -16.63
C LYS A 393 12.91 -2.57 -17.74
N LYS A 394 11.69 -2.07 -17.43
CA LYS A 394 10.58 -1.94 -18.41
C LYS A 394 10.77 -0.75 -19.37
N SER A 395 11.30 0.36 -18.91
CA SER A 395 11.37 1.62 -19.67
C SER A 395 12.66 1.82 -20.48
N GLY A 396 13.56 0.86 -20.46
CA GLY A 396 14.82 0.97 -21.23
C GLY A 396 15.75 2.13 -20.80
N GLY A 397 15.63 2.58 -19.54
CA GLY A 397 16.53 3.60 -18.99
C GLY A 397 16.09 5.05 -19.25
N PHE A 398 14.82 5.32 -19.46
CA PHE A 398 14.33 6.70 -19.67
C PHE A 398 14.56 7.56 -18.41
N PHE A 399 15.38 8.60 -18.56
CA PHE A 399 15.61 9.63 -17.53
C PHE A 399 14.29 10.35 -17.19
N GLY A 400 13.95 10.44 -15.89
CA GLY A 400 12.78 11.16 -15.40
C GLY A 400 11.53 10.32 -15.10
N SER A 401 11.46 9.05 -15.50
CA SER A 401 10.29 8.17 -15.21
C SER A 401 10.14 7.80 -13.73
N GLY A 402 11.23 7.89 -12.96
CA GLY A 402 11.21 7.57 -11.52
C GLY A 402 10.56 8.61 -10.63
N GLU A 403 10.41 9.85 -11.10
CA GLU A 403 9.81 10.94 -10.32
C GLU A 403 8.27 10.94 -10.40
N SER A 404 7.69 10.30 -11.42
CA SER A 404 6.25 10.30 -11.71
C SER A 404 5.69 8.89 -11.55
N THR A 405 5.65 8.40 -10.33
CA THR A 405 5.11 7.09 -9.98
C THR A 405 4.25 7.17 -8.71
N GLY A 406 3.56 6.10 -8.37
CA GLY A 406 2.69 6.03 -7.20
C GLY A 406 1.91 4.73 -7.16
N SER A 407 0.70 4.77 -6.64
CA SER A 407 -0.20 3.63 -6.59
C SER A 407 -1.58 3.97 -7.11
N VAL A 408 -2.13 3.12 -7.98
CA VAL A 408 -3.51 3.27 -8.49
C VAL A 408 -4.54 2.85 -7.47
N GLY A 409 -4.18 1.98 -6.54
CA GLY A 409 -5.08 1.47 -5.51
C GLY A 409 -4.40 0.48 -4.59
N VAL A 410 -4.99 0.33 -3.42
CA VAL A 410 -4.49 -0.52 -2.34
C VAL A 410 -5.58 -1.47 -1.88
N VAL A 411 -5.23 -2.73 -1.66
CA VAL A 411 -6.08 -3.74 -1.04
C VAL A 411 -5.33 -4.37 0.14
N THR A 412 -5.97 -4.41 1.30
CA THR A 412 -5.41 -5.05 2.51
C THR A 412 -6.14 -6.35 2.80
N ILE A 413 -5.39 -7.45 2.90
CA ILE A 413 -5.91 -8.80 3.18
C ILE A 413 -6.01 -9.01 4.69
N ASN A 414 -7.10 -9.66 5.13
CA ASN A 414 -7.38 -9.98 6.53
C ASN A 414 -6.73 -11.32 6.92
N MET A 415 -5.48 -11.30 7.37
CA MET A 415 -4.71 -12.49 7.70
C MET A 415 -5.26 -13.26 8.93
N PRO A 416 -5.71 -12.60 10.02
CA PRO A 416 -6.29 -13.30 11.16
C PRO A 416 -7.47 -14.19 10.82
N ARG A 417 -8.36 -13.71 9.93
CA ARG A 417 -9.52 -14.48 9.48
C ARG A 417 -9.11 -15.71 8.69
N ILE A 418 -8.15 -15.58 7.77
CA ILE A 418 -7.63 -16.70 6.99
C ILE A 418 -7.09 -17.76 7.94
N ALA A 419 -6.23 -17.37 8.90
CA ALA A 419 -5.65 -18.27 9.87
C ALA A 419 -6.70 -18.96 10.76
N TYR A 420 -7.69 -18.21 11.23
CA TYR A 420 -8.78 -18.74 12.04
C TYR A 420 -9.62 -19.81 11.31
N LEU A 421 -9.90 -19.59 10.03
CA LEU A 421 -10.71 -20.50 9.21
C LEU A 421 -9.95 -21.71 8.70
N SER A 422 -8.61 -21.69 8.72
CA SER A 422 -7.77 -22.76 8.19
C SER A 422 -7.45 -23.81 9.26
N GLN A 423 -7.43 -25.08 8.84
CA GLN A 423 -7.08 -26.19 9.72
C GLN A 423 -5.56 -26.38 9.84
N ASN A 424 -4.84 -26.06 8.77
CA ASN A 424 -3.40 -26.23 8.62
C ASN A 424 -2.83 -25.12 7.72
N GLU A 425 -1.53 -25.12 7.57
CA GLU A 425 -0.79 -24.13 6.79
C GLU A 425 -1.11 -24.22 5.28
N GLU A 426 -1.33 -25.41 4.73
CA GLU A 426 -1.69 -25.61 3.32
C GLU A 426 -3.03 -24.94 2.99
N GLU A 427 -4.06 -25.18 3.79
CA GLU A 427 -5.36 -24.52 3.63
C GLU A 427 -5.27 -23.00 3.80
N PHE A 428 -4.35 -22.52 4.65
CA PHE A 428 -4.08 -21.10 4.78
C PHE A 428 -3.59 -20.50 3.46
N TYR A 429 -2.61 -21.12 2.79
CA TYR A 429 -2.11 -20.64 1.50
C TYR A 429 -3.15 -20.73 0.39
N GLU A 430 -3.96 -21.79 0.34
CA GLU A 430 -5.06 -21.88 -0.63
C GLU A 430 -6.05 -20.71 -0.49
N ARG A 431 -6.43 -20.36 0.75
CA ARG A 431 -7.32 -19.24 1.02
C ARG A 431 -6.66 -17.90 0.73
N LEU A 432 -5.38 -17.76 1.06
CA LEU A 432 -4.60 -16.56 0.77
C LEU A 432 -4.49 -16.34 -0.74
N ASP A 433 -4.17 -17.36 -1.50
CA ASP A 433 -4.07 -17.28 -2.96
C ASP A 433 -5.40 -16.88 -3.60
N HIS A 434 -6.50 -17.46 -3.14
CA HIS A 434 -7.82 -17.06 -3.59
C HIS A 434 -8.12 -15.59 -3.34
N LEU A 435 -7.84 -15.08 -2.14
CA LEU A 435 -8.04 -13.65 -1.83
C LEU A 435 -7.07 -12.74 -2.57
N MET A 436 -5.84 -13.17 -2.79
CA MET A 436 -4.88 -12.44 -3.62
C MET A 436 -5.35 -12.34 -5.07
N ASP A 437 -5.94 -13.40 -5.63
CA ASP A 437 -6.52 -13.38 -6.97
C ASP A 437 -7.68 -12.39 -7.08
N ILE A 438 -8.56 -12.34 -6.07
CA ILE A 438 -9.65 -11.36 -5.98
C ILE A 438 -9.07 -9.94 -5.86
N ALA A 439 -8.07 -9.73 -5.01
CA ALA A 439 -7.42 -8.44 -4.82
C ALA A 439 -6.74 -7.95 -6.12
N ALA A 440 -5.99 -8.81 -6.80
CA ALA A 440 -5.33 -8.48 -8.06
C ALA A 440 -6.35 -8.13 -9.16
N ARG A 441 -7.46 -8.89 -9.24
CA ARG A 441 -8.54 -8.61 -10.19
C ARG A 441 -9.25 -7.29 -9.87
N SER A 442 -9.47 -6.96 -8.60
CA SER A 442 -10.07 -5.69 -8.20
C SER A 442 -9.18 -4.50 -8.60
N LEU A 443 -7.87 -4.61 -8.42
CA LEU A 443 -6.89 -3.59 -8.80
C LEU A 443 -6.79 -3.45 -10.33
N LYS A 444 -6.87 -4.55 -11.09
CA LYS A 444 -6.94 -4.50 -12.56
C LYS A 444 -8.20 -3.80 -13.03
N THR A 445 -9.34 -4.10 -12.42
CA THR A 445 -10.62 -3.43 -12.71
C THR A 445 -10.51 -1.93 -12.40
N LYS A 446 -9.99 -1.55 -11.23
CA LYS A 446 -9.79 -0.15 -10.85
C LYS A 446 -8.89 0.57 -11.85
N ARG A 447 -7.74 -0.02 -12.21
CA ARG A 447 -6.81 0.55 -13.20
C ARG A 447 -7.50 0.78 -14.54
N THR A 448 -8.26 -0.18 -15.02
CA THR A 448 -9.00 -0.07 -16.30
C THR A 448 -9.99 1.09 -16.28
N VAL A 449 -10.77 1.21 -15.20
CA VAL A 449 -11.76 2.26 -15.04
C VAL A 449 -11.12 3.65 -14.97
N ILE A 450 -10.11 3.83 -14.10
CA ILE A 450 -9.48 5.15 -13.96
C ILE A 450 -8.66 5.54 -15.20
N THR A 451 -8.08 4.58 -15.93
CA THR A 451 -7.40 4.87 -17.21
C THR A 451 -8.40 5.36 -18.25
N LYS A 452 -9.57 4.72 -18.38
CA LYS A 452 -10.64 5.19 -19.24
C LYS A 452 -11.08 6.61 -18.87
N LEU A 453 -11.28 6.89 -17.59
CA LEU A 453 -11.69 8.22 -17.13
C LEU A 453 -10.60 9.29 -17.33
N LEU A 454 -9.31 8.90 -17.24
CA LEU A 454 -8.18 9.77 -17.60
C LEU A 454 -8.25 10.15 -19.09
N ASP A 455 -8.51 9.19 -19.96
CA ASP A 455 -8.62 9.41 -21.41
C ASP A 455 -9.83 10.28 -21.75
N GLU A 456 -10.93 10.10 -21.05
CA GLU A 456 -12.14 10.93 -21.17
C GLU A 456 -11.98 12.33 -20.54
N GLY A 457 -10.87 12.61 -19.85
CA GLY A 457 -10.54 13.94 -19.33
C GLY A 457 -11.13 14.28 -17.96
N LEU A 458 -11.54 13.25 -17.16
CA LEU A 458 -12.04 13.48 -15.80
C LEU A 458 -10.95 14.00 -14.85
N TYR A 459 -9.68 13.70 -15.15
CA TYR A 459 -8.51 14.13 -14.38
C TYR A 459 -7.60 15.02 -15.25
N PRO A 460 -7.97 16.27 -15.51
CA PRO A 460 -7.30 17.11 -16.52
C PRO A 460 -5.85 17.45 -16.16
N TYR A 461 -5.55 17.68 -14.88
CA TYR A 461 -4.18 17.96 -14.43
C TYR A 461 -3.33 16.70 -14.35
N THR A 462 -3.88 15.58 -13.89
CA THR A 462 -3.21 14.28 -13.95
C THR A 462 -2.88 13.88 -15.39
N LYS A 463 -3.81 14.11 -16.33
CA LYS A 463 -3.56 13.87 -17.76
C LYS A 463 -2.42 14.73 -18.29
N ARG A 464 -2.36 15.99 -17.86
CA ARG A 464 -1.32 16.95 -18.29
C ARG A 464 0.07 16.58 -17.75
N TYR A 465 0.18 16.26 -16.46
CA TYR A 465 1.47 16.07 -15.79
C TYR A 465 1.93 14.60 -15.73
N LEU A 466 1.04 13.66 -15.78
CA LEU A 466 1.34 12.24 -15.70
C LEU A 466 1.14 11.52 -17.04
N GLY A 467 0.08 11.85 -17.75
CA GLY A 467 -0.28 11.29 -19.06
C GLY A 467 -0.85 9.89 -18.99
N THR A 468 -0.26 8.99 -18.23
CA THR A 468 -0.69 7.59 -18.09
C THR A 468 -0.48 7.08 -16.66
N PHE A 469 -1.14 5.95 -16.31
CA PHE A 469 -0.91 5.23 -15.05
C PHE A 469 0.07 4.05 -15.19
N ASN A 470 0.80 3.94 -16.32
CA ASN A 470 1.65 2.78 -16.60
C ASN A 470 2.79 2.61 -15.59
N ASN A 471 3.27 3.71 -15.01
CA ASN A 471 4.33 3.73 -14.00
C ASN A 471 3.79 3.65 -12.57
N HIS A 472 2.48 3.44 -12.39
CA HIS A 472 1.87 3.32 -11.06
C HIS A 472 1.66 1.86 -10.70
N PHE A 473 1.85 1.56 -9.43
CA PHE A 473 1.71 0.22 -8.88
C PHE A 473 0.25 -0.11 -8.53
N SER A 474 -0.08 -1.37 -8.62
CA SER A 474 -1.24 -1.99 -7.98
C SER A 474 -0.74 -2.60 -6.67
N THR A 475 -1.25 -2.12 -5.53
CA THR A 475 -0.68 -2.42 -4.23
C THR A 475 -1.54 -3.43 -3.48
N ILE A 476 -0.93 -4.53 -3.04
CA ILE A 476 -1.55 -5.50 -2.13
C ILE A 476 -0.78 -5.43 -0.81
N GLY A 477 -1.52 -5.41 0.29
CA GLY A 477 -0.95 -5.45 1.63
C GLY A 477 -1.75 -6.36 2.54
N LEU A 478 -1.39 -6.34 3.82
CA LEU A 478 -1.94 -7.24 4.81
C LEU A 478 -2.08 -6.57 6.18
N VAL A 479 -2.92 -7.14 7.02
CA VAL A 479 -3.09 -6.71 8.41
C VAL A 479 -3.12 -7.93 9.34
N GLY A 480 -2.58 -7.79 10.54
CA GLY A 480 -2.80 -8.73 11.63
C GLY A 480 -1.99 -10.02 11.56
N MET A 481 -0.74 -10.02 11.07
CA MET A 481 0.10 -11.22 11.12
C MET A 481 0.37 -11.71 12.55
N ASN A 482 0.43 -10.79 13.51
CA ASN A 482 0.50 -11.15 14.92
C ASN A 482 -0.70 -12.00 15.35
N GLU A 483 -1.91 -11.56 15.02
CA GLU A 483 -3.15 -12.27 15.36
C GLU A 483 -3.36 -13.49 14.45
N ALA A 484 -2.78 -13.52 13.24
CA ALA A 484 -2.78 -14.70 12.39
C ALA A 484 -2.02 -15.86 13.08
N GLY A 485 -0.85 -15.59 13.66
CA GLY A 485 -0.12 -16.57 14.46
C GLY A 485 -0.94 -17.11 15.65
N LEU A 486 -1.62 -16.22 16.37
CA LEU A 486 -2.47 -16.59 17.51
C LEU A 486 -3.70 -17.41 17.10
N ASN A 487 -4.28 -17.15 15.93
CA ASN A 487 -5.45 -17.85 15.42
C ASN A 487 -5.10 -19.14 14.67
N ALA A 488 -3.89 -19.25 14.11
CA ALA A 488 -3.39 -20.43 13.42
C ALA A 488 -3.33 -21.65 14.36
N ARG A 489 -4.11 -22.70 14.07
CA ARG A 489 -4.22 -23.90 14.91
C ARG A 489 -2.91 -24.64 15.06
N TRP A 490 -2.04 -24.51 14.09
CA TRP A 490 -0.71 -25.19 14.04
C TRP A 490 0.41 -24.37 14.70
N ILE A 491 0.15 -23.08 15.09
CA ILE A 491 1.14 -22.21 15.72
C ILE A 491 0.70 -21.81 17.13
N LYS A 492 -0.42 -21.08 17.26
CA LYS A 492 -0.96 -20.59 18.55
C LYS A 492 -0.03 -19.65 19.34
N MET A 493 0.83 -18.92 18.64
CA MET A 493 1.82 -18.00 19.22
C MET A 493 1.73 -16.63 18.53
N ASP A 494 2.11 -15.59 19.23
CA ASP A 494 2.16 -14.24 18.72
C ASP A 494 3.48 -13.94 17.98
N MET A 495 3.64 -12.72 17.45
CA MET A 495 4.80 -12.29 16.67
C MET A 495 6.12 -12.26 17.49
N THR A 496 6.06 -12.37 18.82
CA THR A 496 7.26 -12.40 19.66
C THR A 496 7.97 -13.74 19.61
N HIS A 497 7.34 -14.77 19.06
CA HIS A 497 7.87 -16.13 18.97
C HIS A 497 8.44 -16.44 17.57
N PRO A 498 9.58 -17.15 17.51
CA PRO A 498 10.24 -17.48 16.24
C PRO A 498 9.34 -18.21 15.24
N GLU A 499 8.43 -19.05 15.72
CA GLU A 499 7.49 -19.81 14.87
C GLU A 499 6.58 -18.88 14.07
N THR A 500 6.04 -17.85 14.71
CA THR A 500 5.19 -16.85 14.04
C THR A 500 6.02 -15.93 13.15
N GLN A 501 7.24 -15.60 13.55
CA GLN A 501 8.16 -14.82 12.71
C GLN A 501 8.49 -15.59 11.44
N GLN A 502 8.86 -16.87 11.54
CA GLN A 502 9.16 -17.70 10.36
C GLN A 502 7.93 -17.90 9.47
N PHE A 503 6.76 -18.15 10.05
CA PHE A 503 5.51 -18.21 9.32
C PHE A 503 5.25 -16.89 8.55
N THR A 504 5.48 -15.74 9.19
CA THR A 504 5.32 -14.43 8.55
C THR A 504 6.30 -14.22 7.40
N ILE A 505 7.57 -14.62 7.56
CA ILE A 505 8.59 -14.59 6.50
C ILE A 505 8.12 -15.42 5.30
N ASN A 506 7.64 -16.63 5.55
CA ASN A 506 7.15 -17.53 4.50
C ASN A 506 5.94 -16.91 3.77
N VAL A 507 4.99 -16.34 4.51
CA VAL A 507 3.80 -15.67 3.94
C VAL A 507 4.20 -14.48 3.08
N LEU A 508 5.09 -13.60 3.56
CA LEU A 508 5.53 -12.44 2.79
C LEU A 508 6.27 -12.83 1.51
N ASN A 509 7.13 -13.85 1.56
CA ASN A 509 7.80 -14.38 0.38
C ASN A 509 6.81 -15.02 -0.60
N HIS A 510 5.86 -15.80 -0.12
CA HIS A 510 4.80 -16.37 -0.95
C HIS A 510 4.00 -15.27 -1.67
N MET A 511 3.59 -14.23 -0.94
CA MET A 511 2.89 -13.09 -1.54
C MET A 511 3.73 -12.40 -2.61
N ARG A 512 5.04 -12.23 -2.39
CA ARG A 512 5.95 -11.64 -3.39
C ARG A 512 6.01 -12.45 -4.68
N GLU A 513 6.09 -13.78 -4.58
CA GLU A 513 6.07 -14.64 -5.77
C GLU A 513 4.73 -14.52 -6.51
N ARG A 514 3.60 -14.53 -5.80
CA ARG A 514 2.27 -14.33 -6.42
C ARG A 514 2.15 -12.97 -7.12
N LEU A 515 2.78 -11.93 -6.60
CA LEU A 515 2.79 -10.61 -7.26
C LEU A 515 3.54 -10.64 -8.59
N LYS A 516 4.60 -11.45 -8.72
CA LYS A 516 5.29 -11.66 -10.00
C LYS A 516 4.37 -12.30 -11.04
N ASP A 517 3.61 -13.33 -10.62
CA ASP A 517 2.61 -13.96 -11.49
C ASP A 517 1.57 -12.94 -12.00
N TYR A 518 1.11 -12.03 -11.13
CA TYR A 518 0.17 -10.99 -11.54
C TYR A 518 0.79 -9.95 -12.47
N GLN A 519 2.06 -9.60 -12.28
CA GLN A 519 2.78 -8.73 -13.21
C GLN A 519 2.89 -9.37 -14.60
N GLU A 520 3.16 -10.66 -14.68
CA GLU A 520 3.18 -11.40 -15.95
C GLU A 520 1.80 -11.51 -16.57
N LYS A 521 0.80 -11.85 -15.78
CA LYS A 521 -0.59 -12.07 -16.23
C LYS A 521 -1.25 -10.79 -16.76
N TYR A 522 -1.09 -9.68 -16.06
CA TYR A 522 -1.81 -8.43 -16.35
C TYR A 522 -0.95 -7.38 -17.07
N GLY A 523 0.37 -7.53 -17.10
CA GLY A 523 1.30 -6.56 -17.67
C GLY A 523 1.46 -5.27 -16.87
N ASP A 524 0.85 -5.19 -15.68
CA ASP A 524 0.88 -4.04 -14.78
C ASP A 524 1.94 -4.22 -13.70
N LEU A 525 2.30 -3.14 -13.00
CA LEU A 525 3.20 -3.19 -11.85
C LEU A 525 2.43 -3.56 -10.59
N TYR A 526 2.95 -4.50 -9.81
CA TYR A 526 2.41 -4.90 -8.52
C TYR A 526 3.49 -4.78 -7.43
N ASN A 527 3.09 -4.42 -6.23
CA ASN A 527 3.97 -4.38 -5.07
C ASN A 527 3.27 -4.84 -3.79
N LEU A 528 4.10 -5.22 -2.80
CA LEU A 528 3.66 -5.62 -1.46
C LEU A 528 3.95 -4.48 -0.48
N GLU A 529 2.95 -4.08 0.27
CA GLU A 529 3.04 -2.98 1.23
C GLU A 529 2.61 -3.40 2.63
N ALA A 530 3.32 -2.90 3.64
CA ALA A 530 2.81 -2.86 5.00
C ALA A 530 1.75 -1.75 5.10
N THR A 531 0.54 -2.03 4.61
CA THR A 531 -0.50 -1.02 4.48
C THR A 531 -0.83 -0.34 5.81
N PRO A 532 -0.98 0.99 5.82
CA PRO A 532 -1.41 1.70 7.02
C PRO A 532 -2.87 1.33 7.33
N ALA A 533 -3.05 0.52 8.35
CA ALA A 533 -4.35 0.01 8.75
C ALA A 533 -4.95 0.83 9.89
N GLU A 534 -5.36 2.07 9.62
CA GLU A 534 -6.00 2.93 10.63
C GLU A 534 -7.41 2.45 10.95
N ALA A 535 -8.35 2.81 10.08
CA ALA A 535 -9.72 2.35 10.17
C ALA A 535 -9.86 0.88 9.80
N THR A 536 -9.03 0.39 8.89
CA THR A 536 -9.05 -0.99 8.40
C THR A 536 -8.84 -2.00 9.50
N SER A 537 -7.87 -1.76 10.41
CA SER A 537 -7.59 -2.66 11.54
C SER A 537 -8.79 -2.81 12.47
N TYR A 538 -9.47 -1.71 12.77
CA TYR A 538 -10.68 -1.71 13.61
C TYR A 538 -11.88 -2.32 12.87
N ARG A 539 -12.12 -1.91 11.62
CA ARG A 539 -13.23 -2.41 10.81
C ARG A 539 -13.19 -3.93 10.67
N LEU A 540 -12.04 -4.49 10.28
CA LEU A 540 -11.89 -5.92 10.06
C LEU A 540 -12.01 -6.71 11.36
N ALA A 541 -11.37 -6.25 12.43
CA ALA A 541 -11.47 -6.90 13.74
C ALA A 541 -12.90 -6.90 14.29
N LYS A 542 -13.64 -5.79 14.12
CA LYS A 542 -15.03 -5.69 14.52
C LYS A 542 -15.92 -6.65 13.73
N HIS A 543 -15.79 -6.69 12.41
CA HIS A 543 -16.51 -7.65 11.56
C HIS A 543 -16.23 -9.10 11.98
N ASP A 544 -14.96 -9.39 12.31
CA ASP A 544 -14.58 -10.73 12.73
C ASP A 544 -15.16 -11.11 14.08
N LYS A 545 -15.13 -10.21 15.06
CA LYS A 545 -15.74 -10.44 16.38
C LYS A 545 -17.24 -10.65 16.30
N ASP A 546 -17.93 -9.89 15.46
CA ASP A 546 -19.38 -10.03 15.26
C ASP A 546 -19.73 -11.39 14.63
N LYS A 547 -18.87 -11.90 13.71
CA LYS A 547 -19.12 -13.15 12.98
C LYS A 547 -18.53 -14.37 13.67
N TYR A 548 -17.39 -14.22 14.32
CA TYR A 548 -16.59 -15.26 14.97
C TYR A 548 -16.21 -14.80 16.39
N PRO A 549 -17.08 -14.96 17.40
CA PRO A 549 -16.83 -14.44 18.74
C PRO A 549 -15.52 -14.91 19.38
N ASP A 550 -15.05 -16.10 19.01
CA ASP A 550 -13.83 -16.72 19.58
C ASP A 550 -12.53 -16.31 18.85
N ILE A 551 -12.63 -15.52 17.77
CA ILE A 551 -11.42 -15.07 17.06
C ILE A 551 -10.57 -14.18 17.97
N VAL A 552 -9.25 -14.40 17.95
CA VAL A 552 -8.32 -13.60 18.75
C VAL A 552 -8.00 -12.30 18.04
N THR A 553 -8.14 -11.19 18.76
CA THR A 553 -7.78 -9.84 18.33
C THR A 553 -6.68 -9.29 19.25
N ALA A 554 -6.04 -8.20 18.86
CA ALA A 554 -4.95 -7.59 19.63
C ALA A 554 -5.41 -7.11 21.02
N SER A 555 -6.67 -6.69 21.14
CA SER A 555 -7.29 -6.31 22.41
C SER A 555 -8.31 -7.35 22.85
N MET A 556 -8.22 -7.77 24.11
CA MET A 556 -9.22 -8.59 24.79
C MET A 556 -10.40 -7.77 25.32
N SER A 557 -10.36 -6.45 25.18
CA SER A 557 -11.43 -5.52 25.58
C SER A 557 -12.58 -5.48 24.58
N GLU A 558 -13.63 -4.73 24.90
CA GLU A 558 -14.79 -4.51 24.03
C GLU A 558 -14.46 -3.85 22.69
N THR A 559 -13.31 -3.18 22.59
CA THR A 559 -12.87 -2.51 21.34
C THR A 559 -11.80 -3.34 20.66
N PRO A 560 -12.16 -4.20 19.69
CA PRO A 560 -11.21 -5.04 18.98
C PRO A 560 -10.43 -4.23 17.94
N TYR A 561 -9.18 -4.59 17.71
CA TYR A 561 -8.40 -4.15 16.57
C TYR A 561 -7.38 -5.22 16.18
N TYR A 562 -6.79 -5.11 14.99
CA TYR A 562 -5.68 -5.93 14.55
C TYR A 562 -4.39 -5.13 14.53
N THR A 563 -3.29 -5.77 14.86
CA THR A 563 -1.95 -5.20 14.72
C THR A 563 -1.66 -4.87 13.25
N ASN A 564 -1.02 -3.74 12.99
CA ASN A 564 -0.65 -3.36 11.61
C ASN A 564 0.27 -4.41 11.00
N SER A 565 -0.04 -4.84 9.79
CA SER A 565 0.77 -5.70 8.91
C SER A 565 1.49 -6.81 9.65
N SER A 566 2.82 -6.82 9.70
CA SER A 566 3.68 -7.77 10.41
C SER A 566 4.36 -7.17 11.65
N HIS A 567 3.82 -6.09 12.20
CA HIS A 567 4.40 -5.42 13.37
C HIS A 567 4.22 -6.25 14.64
N LEU A 568 5.06 -5.97 15.61
CA LEU A 568 4.93 -6.49 16.98
C LEU A 568 3.69 -5.93 17.68
N PRO A 569 3.13 -6.66 18.64
CA PRO A 569 2.15 -6.10 19.57
C PRO A 569 2.71 -4.84 20.24
N VAL A 570 1.92 -3.76 20.22
CA VAL A 570 2.36 -2.44 20.69
C VAL A 570 2.73 -2.38 22.18
N GLY A 571 2.30 -3.36 22.96
CA GLY A 571 2.60 -3.50 24.38
C GLY A 571 3.74 -4.47 24.72
N TYR A 572 4.50 -4.97 23.73
CA TYR A 572 5.44 -6.05 23.96
C TYR A 572 6.66 -5.63 24.80
N THR A 573 7.39 -4.62 24.34
CA THR A 573 8.69 -4.26 24.95
C THR A 573 8.88 -2.75 25.02
N ASP A 574 9.67 -2.31 26.01
CA ASP A 574 10.18 -0.95 26.13
C ASP A 574 11.64 -0.80 25.62
N ASP A 575 12.27 -1.89 25.20
CA ASP A 575 13.59 -1.89 24.57
C ASP A 575 13.44 -1.83 23.06
N ILE A 576 13.81 -0.68 22.46
CA ILE A 576 13.70 -0.47 21.03
C ILE A 576 14.55 -1.44 20.21
N PHE A 577 15.74 -1.82 20.71
CA PHE A 577 16.62 -2.72 19.97
C PHE A 577 16.10 -4.15 19.97
N THR A 578 15.46 -4.60 21.05
CA THR A 578 14.74 -5.88 21.07
C THR A 578 13.60 -5.90 20.03
N ALA A 579 12.89 -4.79 19.86
CA ALA A 579 11.85 -4.68 18.85
C ALA A 579 12.44 -4.66 17.41
N LEU A 580 13.54 -3.94 17.22
CA LEU A 580 14.23 -3.84 15.93
C LEU A 580 14.83 -5.18 15.50
N ASP A 581 15.41 -5.96 16.43
CA ASP A 581 15.98 -7.28 16.17
C ASP A 581 14.95 -8.23 15.55
N ILE A 582 13.68 -8.12 15.94
CA ILE A 582 12.57 -8.91 15.38
C ILE A 582 12.05 -8.30 14.09
N GLN A 583 11.92 -6.98 14.01
CA GLN A 583 11.25 -6.31 12.91
C GLN A 583 12.15 -6.13 11.68
N ASP A 584 13.46 -6.13 11.83
CA ASP A 584 14.40 -5.80 10.76
C ASP A 584 14.23 -6.71 9.54
N GLU A 585 14.22 -8.02 9.74
CA GLU A 585 14.01 -8.99 8.65
C GLU A 585 12.63 -8.83 8.01
N LEU A 586 11.57 -8.74 8.82
CA LEU A 586 10.20 -8.63 8.33
C LEU A 586 9.98 -7.37 7.50
N GLN A 587 10.59 -6.24 7.91
CA GLN A 587 10.43 -4.96 7.22
C GLN A 587 11.14 -4.95 5.85
N THR A 588 12.21 -5.73 5.67
CA THR A 588 12.94 -5.81 4.40
C THR A 588 12.22 -6.63 3.33
N LEU A 589 11.24 -7.44 3.72
CA LEU A 589 10.50 -8.29 2.78
C LEU A 589 9.40 -7.56 2.00
N TYR A 590 9.02 -6.37 2.43
CA TYR A 590 8.09 -5.54 1.66
C TYR A 590 8.79 -4.92 0.44
N THR A 591 8.13 -4.95 -0.69
CA THR A 591 8.65 -4.35 -1.95
C THR A 591 8.20 -2.90 -2.13
N SER A 592 7.47 -2.37 -1.16
CA SER A 592 6.93 -1.02 -1.12
C SER A 592 6.90 -0.49 0.32
N GLY A 593 5.94 0.35 0.65
CA GLY A 593 5.86 1.04 1.94
C GLY A 593 5.89 0.11 3.15
N THR A 594 6.82 0.41 4.02
CA THR A 594 6.88 -0.12 5.38
C THR A 594 7.52 0.93 6.28
N VAL A 595 7.24 0.90 7.57
CA VAL A 595 7.83 1.85 8.51
C VAL A 595 7.94 1.24 9.91
N PHE A 596 9.06 1.48 10.55
CA PHE A 596 9.22 1.23 11.98
C PHE A 596 8.97 2.54 12.76
N HIS A 597 8.00 2.52 13.65
CA HIS A 597 7.68 3.63 14.53
C HIS A 597 8.34 3.44 15.92
N ALA A 598 9.31 4.26 16.24
CA ALA A 598 9.86 4.32 17.60
C ALA A 598 8.93 5.19 18.47
N PHE A 599 7.91 4.60 19.08
CA PHE A 599 6.98 5.28 19.96
C PHE A 599 7.67 5.65 21.28
N LEU A 600 7.80 6.96 21.54
CA LEU A 600 8.41 7.54 22.72
C LEU A 600 7.33 8.23 23.55
N GLY A 601 7.38 8.09 24.86
CA GLY A 601 6.43 8.73 25.77
C GLY A 601 6.55 10.23 25.82
N GLU A 602 7.77 10.71 25.57
CA GLU A 602 8.10 12.12 25.58
C GLU A 602 9.25 12.43 24.61
N LYS A 603 9.58 13.70 24.45
CA LYS A 603 10.74 14.09 23.64
C LYS A 603 12.03 13.51 24.21
N LEU A 604 13.00 13.22 23.35
CA LEU A 604 14.34 12.85 23.77
C LEU A 604 15.04 14.02 24.49
N PRO A 605 16.00 13.73 25.38
CA PRO A 605 16.65 14.78 26.18
C PRO A 605 17.24 15.92 25.37
N ASP A 606 17.89 15.60 24.27
CA ASP A 606 18.51 16.56 23.36
C ASP A 606 18.61 16.00 21.92
N TRP A 607 19.14 16.82 21.03
CA TRP A 607 19.35 16.46 19.62
C TRP A 607 20.41 15.35 19.46
N LYS A 608 21.41 15.25 20.36
CA LYS A 608 22.46 14.22 20.32
C LYS A 608 21.86 12.83 20.55
N ALA A 609 20.98 12.71 21.52
CA ALA A 609 20.27 11.46 21.78
C ALA A 609 19.45 11.00 20.55
N ALA A 610 18.82 11.94 19.85
CA ALA A 610 18.10 11.63 18.61
C ALA A 610 19.07 11.23 17.47
N ALA A 611 20.17 11.98 17.31
CA ALA A 611 21.18 11.69 16.29
C ALA A 611 21.83 10.31 16.52
N ASP A 612 22.21 10.01 17.76
CA ASP A 612 22.81 8.73 18.14
C ASP A 612 21.86 7.57 17.90
N LEU A 613 20.57 7.72 18.21
CA LEU A 613 19.57 6.70 17.97
C LEU A 613 19.38 6.45 16.48
N VAL A 614 19.20 7.50 15.68
CA VAL A 614 19.06 7.40 14.22
C VAL A 614 20.29 6.76 13.61
N ARG A 615 21.49 7.15 14.04
CA ARG A 615 22.75 6.58 13.59
C ARG A 615 22.85 5.09 13.93
N LYS A 616 22.57 4.70 15.18
CA LYS A 616 22.60 3.30 15.62
C LYS A 616 21.64 2.43 14.81
N ILE A 617 20.44 2.94 14.53
CA ILE A 617 19.48 2.22 13.69
C ILE A 617 20.04 2.07 12.28
N SER A 618 20.51 3.14 11.66
CA SER A 618 21.01 3.11 10.28
C SER A 618 22.21 2.19 10.09
N GLU A 619 23.15 2.18 11.06
CA GLU A 619 24.40 1.43 10.95
C GLU A 619 24.25 -0.06 11.29
N ASN A 620 23.21 -0.44 12.07
CA ASN A 620 23.08 -1.81 12.57
C ASN A 620 21.89 -2.58 12.04
N TYR A 621 20.99 -1.94 11.29
CA TYR A 621 19.78 -2.55 10.76
C TYR A 621 19.61 -2.28 9.26
N LYS A 622 18.90 -3.17 8.58
CA LYS A 622 18.57 -3.08 7.16
C LYS A 622 17.20 -2.46 6.90
N LEU A 623 16.37 -2.33 7.94
CA LEU A 623 15.01 -1.80 7.76
C LEU A 623 15.06 -0.49 6.96
N PRO A 624 14.19 -0.37 5.93
CA PRO A 624 14.37 0.70 4.93
C PRO A 624 13.87 2.06 5.39
N TYR A 625 12.96 2.11 6.40
CA TYR A 625 12.23 3.34 6.70
C TYR A 625 11.77 3.37 8.14
N TYR A 626 12.07 4.42 8.86
CA TYR A 626 11.72 4.56 10.28
C TYR A 626 11.56 5.99 10.71
N THR A 627 10.96 6.20 11.88
CA THR A 627 10.77 7.52 12.47
C THR A 627 10.74 7.44 13.99
N LEU A 628 11.21 8.50 14.64
CA LEU A 628 11.01 8.73 16.07
C LEU A 628 9.62 9.32 16.27
N SER A 629 8.88 8.85 17.24
CA SER A 629 7.48 9.21 17.45
C SER A 629 7.20 9.59 18.92
N PRO A 630 7.70 10.74 19.39
CA PRO A 630 7.39 11.25 20.74
C PRO A 630 5.92 11.63 20.83
N THR A 631 5.35 11.48 22.05
CA THR A 631 4.04 12.03 22.40
C THR A 631 4.22 13.41 22.97
N TYR A 632 3.35 14.36 22.60
CA TYR A 632 3.35 15.71 23.15
C TYR A 632 1.94 16.28 23.24
N SER A 633 1.76 17.32 24.03
CA SER A 633 0.46 17.95 24.21
C SER A 633 0.52 19.43 23.87
N ILE A 634 -0.61 20.01 23.45
CA ILE A 634 -0.74 21.42 23.13
C ILE A 634 -1.82 22.05 24.01
N CYS A 635 -1.42 23.05 24.80
CA CYS A 635 -2.33 23.94 25.48
C CYS A 635 -2.55 25.21 24.64
N ILE A 636 -3.80 25.62 24.47
CA ILE A 636 -4.12 26.82 23.68
C ILE A 636 -3.47 28.09 24.22
N ASP A 637 -3.23 28.19 25.53
CA ASP A 637 -2.65 29.38 26.17
C ASP A 637 -1.13 29.27 26.41
N HIS A 638 -0.60 28.03 26.57
CA HIS A 638 0.80 27.78 26.96
C HIS A 638 1.61 27.03 25.89
N GLY A 639 0.99 26.68 24.76
CA GLY A 639 1.65 26.01 23.65
C GLY A 639 2.06 24.58 23.97
N TYR A 640 3.27 24.22 23.55
CA TYR A 640 3.84 22.88 23.65
C TYR A 640 4.08 22.40 25.09
N LEU A 641 3.64 21.19 25.39
CA LEU A 641 3.86 20.48 26.64
C LEU A 641 4.47 19.10 26.32
N THR A 642 5.46 18.70 27.07
CA THR A 642 6.13 17.40 26.90
C THR A 642 5.22 16.25 27.37
N GLY A 643 5.15 15.17 26.60
CA GLY A 643 4.45 13.95 26.95
C GLY A 643 2.92 14.05 26.90
N GLU A 644 2.27 13.03 27.45
CA GLU A 644 0.83 12.88 27.49
C GLU A 644 0.20 13.68 28.65
N GLN A 645 -0.32 14.85 28.36
CA GLN A 645 -0.93 15.78 29.29
C GLN A 645 -2.35 16.14 28.84
N TYR A 646 -3.38 15.50 29.35
CA TYR A 646 -4.79 15.82 29.03
C TYR A 646 -5.27 17.12 29.66
N THR A 647 -4.57 17.61 30.68
CA THR A 647 -4.86 18.85 31.37
C THR A 647 -3.55 19.62 31.51
N CYS A 648 -3.58 20.89 31.14
CA CYS A 648 -2.42 21.76 31.24
C CYS A 648 -2.00 21.93 32.72
N PRO A 649 -0.75 21.59 33.07
CA PRO A 649 -0.27 21.72 34.45
C PRO A 649 -0.16 23.18 34.92
N ILE A 650 -0.20 24.17 34.01
CA ILE A 650 -0.06 25.57 34.30
C ILE A 650 -1.42 26.24 34.54
N CYS A 651 -2.41 26.01 33.65
CA CYS A 651 -3.70 26.69 33.71
C CYS A 651 -4.90 25.78 33.98
N GLY A 652 -4.73 24.46 34.06
CA GLY A 652 -5.82 23.51 34.30
C GLY A 652 -6.77 23.30 33.12
N LYS A 653 -6.58 23.96 31.97
CA LYS A 653 -7.41 23.75 30.78
C LYS A 653 -7.11 22.43 30.09
N LYS A 654 -8.10 21.90 29.35
CA LYS A 654 -7.92 20.73 28.49
C LYS A 654 -6.90 21.02 27.42
N THR A 655 -6.08 20.01 27.09
CA THR A 655 -5.05 20.06 26.08
C THR A 655 -5.37 19.09 24.94
N GLU A 656 -4.71 19.26 23.80
CA GLU A 656 -4.70 18.30 22.72
C GLU A 656 -3.47 17.40 22.86
N VAL A 657 -3.67 16.12 23.17
CA VAL A 657 -2.60 15.14 23.19
C VAL A 657 -2.35 14.64 21.77
N ASN A 658 -1.13 14.85 21.29
CA ASN A 658 -0.76 14.49 19.93
C ASN A 658 0.20 13.30 19.93
N SER A 659 -0.14 12.28 19.16
CA SER A 659 0.71 11.14 18.90
C SER A 659 0.55 10.70 17.45
N ARG A 660 1.49 9.91 16.96
CA ARG A 660 1.46 9.40 15.59
C ARG A 660 0.46 8.24 15.52
N ILE A 661 -0.57 8.38 14.69
CA ILE A 661 -1.59 7.33 14.53
C ILE A 661 -1.02 6.15 13.73
N THR A 662 -0.60 6.39 12.50
CA THR A 662 0.15 5.45 11.65
C THR A 662 1.13 6.15 10.73
N GLY A 663 0.78 7.25 10.10
CA GLY A 663 1.61 7.98 9.15
C GLY A 663 1.85 9.43 9.50
N TYR A 664 1.01 10.00 10.36
CA TYR A 664 1.02 11.42 10.69
C TYR A 664 0.54 11.63 12.12
N TYR A 665 0.87 12.80 12.67
CA TYR A 665 0.43 13.21 14.01
C TYR A 665 -0.99 13.71 13.98
N ARG A 666 -1.71 13.42 15.07
CA ARG A 666 -3.08 13.85 15.25
C ARG A 666 -3.47 13.82 16.72
N PRO A 667 -4.35 14.74 17.17
CA PRO A 667 -4.90 14.63 18.53
C PRO A 667 -5.53 13.26 18.77
N VAL A 668 -5.08 12.56 19.82
CA VAL A 668 -5.55 11.22 20.18
C VAL A 668 -7.05 11.19 20.42
N GLN A 669 -7.60 12.30 20.93
CA GLN A 669 -9.04 12.48 21.17
C GLN A 669 -9.90 12.36 19.90
N ASN A 670 -9.27 12.50 18.73
CA ASN A 670 -9.94 12.43 17.42
C ASN A 670 -9.73 11.08 16.71
N TRP A 671 -9.09 10.09 17.34
CA TRP A 671 -8.85 8.79 16.73
C TRP A 671 -10.11 7.93 16.76
N ASN A 672 -10.19 6.95 15.85
CA ASN A 672 -11.22 5.92 15.93
C ASN A 672 -11.02 5.04 17.17
N ASP A 673 -12.06 4.34 17.59
CA ASP A 673 -12.07 3.61 18.86
C ASP A 673 -10.98 2.53 18.92
N GLY A 674 -10.72 1.81 17.79
CA GLY A 674 -9.68 0.79 17.72
C GLY A 674 -8.28 1.37 17.88
N LYS A 675 -8.00 2.49 17.23
CA LYS A 675 -6.70 3.18 17.37
C LYS A 675 -6.54 3.87 18.72
N ALA A 676 -7.59 4.39 19.30
CA ALA A 676 -7.59 4.89 20.66
C ALA A 676 -7.31 3.78 21.67
N GLN A 677 -7.81 2.56 21.44
CA GLN A 677 -7.51 1.38 22.26
C GLN A 677 -6.06 0.93 22.07
N GLU A 678 -5.56 0.89 20.85
CA GLU A 678 -4.14 0.61 20.56
C GLU A 678 -3.22 1.59 21.29
N PHE A 679 -3.53 2.90 21.27
CA PHE A 679 -2.74 3.91 21.96
C PHE A 679 -2.65 3.65 23.48
N LYS A 680 -3.75 3.29 24.11
CA LYS A 680 -3.77 2.94 25.55
C LYS A 680 -2.93 1.71 25.89
N GLN A 681 -2.71 0.82 24.93
CA GLN A 681 -1.94 -0.42 25.10
C GLN A 681 -0.48 -0.27 24.66
N ARG A 682 -0.10 0.87 24.06
CA ARG A 682 1.29 1.11 23.66
C ARG A 682 2.21 1.12 24.86
N LYS A 683 3.27 0.35 24.75
CA LYS A 683 4.42 0.42 25.63
C LYS A 683 5.49 1.25 24.93
N GLU A 684 5.82 2.38 25.54
CA GLU A 684 6.74 3.34 24.95
C GLU A 684 8.17 2.86 25.14
N TYR A 685 9.02 3.10 24.14
CA TYR A 685 10.42 2.74 24.23
C TYR A 685 11.19 3.69 25.14
N VAL A 686 11.95 3.10 26.06
CA VAL A 686 12.82 3.83 27.00
C VAL A 686 14.25 3.76 26.50
N ILE A 687 14.68 4.80 25.79
CA ILE A 687 16.00 4.81 25.11
C ILE A 687 17.16 4.71 26.08
N ALA A 688 17.04 5.30 27.27
CA ALA A 688 18.08 5.27 28.30
C ALA A 688 18.43 3.85 28.80
N THR A 689 17.48 2.92 28.77
CA THR A 689 17.64 1.53 29.20
C THR A 689 17.77 0.54 28.05
N SER A 690 17.46 0.95 26.84
CA SER A 690 17.54 0.12 25.63
C SER A 690 19.00 -0.23 25.30
N LYS A 691 19.26 -1.49 24.95
CA LYS A 691 20.62 -2.01 24.73
C LYS A 691 20.75 -2.68 23.38
N LEU A 692 21.59 -2.09 22.53
CA LEU A 692 22.05 -2.75 21.31
C LEU A 692 22.97 -3.91 21.68
N ARG A 693 22.60 -5.14 21.28
CA ARG A 693 23.27 -6.38 21.68
C ARG A 693 24.28 -6.90 20.66
N HIS A 694 24.33 -6.30 19.49
CA HIS A 694 25.22 -6.67 18.39
C HIS A 694 25.88 -5.43 17.79
N GLN A 695 26.93 -5.63 17.01
CA GLN A 695 27.54 -4.58 16.19
C GLN A 695 27.43 -4.97 14.72
N GLY A 696 27.03 -4.01 13.89
CA GLY A 696 26.81 -4.25 12.46
C GLY A 696 25.52 -5.03 12.21
N VAL A 697 25.24 -5.25 10.96
CA VAL A 697 23.99 -5.85 10.47
C VAL A 697 23.96 -7.35 10.78
N ILE A 698 22.86 -7.82 11.35
CA ILE A 698 22.60 -9.25 11.56
C ILE A 698 22.35 -9.89 10.17
N GLN A 699 22.95 -11.08 9.92
CA GLN A 699 22.54 -11.89 8.78
C GLN A 699 21.16 -12.50 9.05
N HIS A 700 20.20 -12.13 8.21
CA HIS A 700 18.85 -12.66 8.28
C HIS A 700 18.66 -13.86 7.35
N ALA A 701 17.63 -14.65 7.58
CA ALA A 701 17.28 -15.79 6.74
C ALA A 701 16.99 -15.36 5.27
N SER A 702 16.49 -14.14 5.08
CA SER A 702 16.29 -13.53 3.76
C SER A 702 17.57 -13.19 3.00
N ASP A 703 18.73 -13.13 3.68
CA ASP A 703 20.03 -12.92 3.06
C ASP A 703 20.63 -14.23 2.53
N CYS A 704 20.15 -15.35 3.01
CA CYS A 704 20.45 -16.63 2.38
C CYS A 704 19.66 -16.68 1.07
N PRO A 705 20.33 -16.99 -0.08
CA PRO A 705 19.58 -17.31 -1.28
C PRO A 705 18.52 -18.33 -0.88
N PRO A 706 17.28 -18.26 -1.44
CA PRO A 706 16.23 -19.17 -1.08
C PRO A 706 16.82 -20.58 -1.11
N VAL A 707 16.70 -21.29 -0.01
CA VAL A 707 17.02 -22.72 0.02
C VAL A 707 15.92 -23.31 -0.84
N THR A 708 16.15 -23.32 -2.15
CA THR A 708 15.48 -24.26 -3.00
C THR A 708 15.64 -25.62 -2.32
N GLU A 709 14.57 -26.39 -2.32
CA GLU A 709 14.60 -27.80 -1.86
C GLU A 709 15.58 -28.62 -2.68
N GLU A 710 16.85 -28.22 -2.68
CA GLU A 710 17.99 -28.89 -3.29
C GLU A 710 19.08 -29.13 -2.26
N LYS A 711 18.72 -29.81 -1.17
CA LYS A 711 19.68 -30.54 -0.37
C LYS A 711 19.39 -32.02 -0.38
N ILE A 712 19.21 -32.56 -1.57
CA ILE A 712 19.54 -33.96 -1.87
C ILE A 712 20.20 -33.96 -3.25
N ALA A 713 21.42 -33.50 -3.33
CA ALA A 713 22.45 -33.89 -4.30
C ALA A 713 23.63 -32.93 -4.17
N GLU A 714 24.40 -33.05 -3.14
CA GLU A 714 25.79 -32.67 -3.19
C GLU A 714 26.48 -33.65 -4.15
N VAL A 715 26.40 -33.40 -5.43
CA VAL A 715 27.36 -33.72 -6.52
C VAL A 715 26.77 -33.14 -7.81
N SER A 716 26.95 -31.89 -8.14
CA SER A 716 27.01 -31.46 -9.55
C SER A 716 27.26 -29.94 -9.71
N SER A 717 28.32 -29.42 -9.16
CA SER A 717 28.76 -28.05 -9.46
C SER A 717 29.50 -27.90 -10.79
N GLU A 718 29.37 -28.83 -11.76
CA GLU A 718 30.16 -28.83 -13.00
C GLU A 718 29.40 -29.24 -14.28
N LEU A 719 28.06 -29.15 -14.30
CA LEU A 719 27.34 -29.48 -15.55
C LEU A 719 26.99 -28.18 -16.31
N LYS A 720 27.69 -27.93 -17.42
CA LYS A 720 27.50 -26.76 -18.27
C LYS A 720 26.97 -27.17 -19.63
N LEU A 721 25.81 -26.64 -20.05
CA LEU A 721 25.26 -26.89 -21.39
C LEU A 721 25.46 -25.66 -22.29
N PHE A 722 26.35 -25.77 -23.28
CA PHE A 722 26.54 -24.73 -24.28
C PHE A 722 25.51 -24.83 -25.39
N THR A 723 24.72 -23.74 -25.58
CA THR A 723 23.61 -23.67 -26.54
C THR A 723 23.71 -22.44 -27.42
N THR A 724 22.86 -22.33 -28.45
CA THR A 724 22.63 -21.12 -29.22
C THR A 724 21.13 -20.82 -29.27
N LYS A 725 20.76 -19.53 -29.41
CA LYS A 725 19.37 -19.05 -29.32
C LYS A 725 18.45 -19.64 -30.43
N THR A 726 19.02 -20.00 -31.57
CA THR A 726 18.28 -20.46 -32.75
C THR A 726 18.37 -21.97 -33.05
N CYS A 727 19.05 -22.71 -32.22
CA CYS A 727 19.33 -24.15 -32.47
C CYS A 727 18.19 -25.07 -32.04
N PRO A 728 17.50 -25.79 -32.95
CA PRO A 728 16.45 -26.74 -32.59
C PRO A 728 16.94 -27.90 -31.72
N ASN A 729 18.14 -28.39 -31.97
CA ASN A 729 18.76 -29.47 -31.21
C ASN A 729 19.07 -29.10 -29.76
N CYS A 730 19.31 -27.81 -29.49
CA CYS A 730 19.53 -27.29 -28.14
C CYS A 730 18.24 -27.37 -27.32
N LYS A 731 17.09 -27.13 -27.94
CA LYS A 731 15.79 -27.25 -27.29
C LYS A 731 15.50 -28.71 -26.91
N ILE A 732 15.86 -29.63 -27.78
CA ILE A 732 15.71 -31.08 -27.53
C ILE A 732 16.62 -31.53 -26.37
N ALA A 733 17.87 -31.06 -26.37
CA ALA A 733 18.84 -31.40 -25.31
C ALA A 733 18.37 -30.91 -23.94
N LYS A 734 17.86 -29.68 -23.88
CA LYS A 734 17.28 -29.12 -22.66
C LYS A 734 16.09 -29.95 -22.13
N GLN A 735 15.13 -30.26 -22.98
CA GLN A 735 13.99 -31.07 -22.61
C GLN A 735 14.36 -32.50 -22.13
N MET A 736 15.43 -33.07 -22.69
CA MET A 736 15.91 -34.40 -22.26
C MET A 736 16.57 -34.31 -20.88
N LEU A 737 17.41 -33.34 -20.61
CA LEU A 737 18.03 -33.13 -19.30
C LEU A 737 17.02 -32.78 -18.21
N GLU A 738 16.06 -31.93 -18.53
CA GLU A 738 14.93 -31.57 -17.63
C GLU A 738 14.07 -32.80 -17.31
N LYS A 739 13.76 -33.62 -18.32
CA LYS A 739 12.97 -34.83 -18.14
C LYS A 739 13.70 -35.88 -17.31
N ALA A 740 15.04 -35.88 -17.36
CA ALA A 740 15.89 -36.75 -16.55
C ALA A 740 16.18 -36.20 -15.16
N GLY A 741 15.66 -35.00 -14.79
CA GLY A 741 15.91 -34.37 -13.51
C GLY A 741 17.36 -33.89 -13.32
N ILE A 742 18.10 -33.67 -14.41
CA ILE A 742 19.52 -33.28 -14.38
C ILE A 742 19.61 -31.77 -14.46
N SER A 743 20.12 -31.15 -13.39
CA SER A 743 20.37 -29.72 -13.31
C SER A 743 21.69 -29.37 -14.04
N TYR A 744 21.68 -28.26 -14.80
CA TYR A 744 22.81 -27.78 -15.57
C TYR A 744 22.80 -26.28 -15.74
N GLU A 745 23.97 -25.68 -15.86
CA GLU A 745 24.11 -24.25 -16.22
C GLU A 745 23.99 -24.12 -17.75
N ASN A 746 23.01 -23.32 -18.22
CA ASN A 746 22.86 -23.06 -19.65
C ASN A 746 23.62 -21.82 -20.06
N LEU A 747 24.67 -22.02 -20.87
CA LEU A 747 25.52 -20.97 -21.42
C LEU A 747 25.27 -20.78 -22.92
N TYR A 748 24.96 -19.55 -23.31
CA TYR A 748 24.85 -19.23 -24.73
C TYR A 748 26.25 -19.04 -25.30
N ALA A 749 26.65 -19.90 -26.23
CA ALA A 749 28.00 -19.88 -26.83
C ALA A 749 28.32 -18.52 -27.51
N ASP A 750 27.30 -17.77 -27.93
CA ASP A 750 27.49 -16.44 -28.52
C ASP A 750 27.82 -15.38 -27.49
N GLU A 751 27.35 -15.55 -26.24
CA GLU A 751 27.58 -14.64 -25.12
C GLU A 751 28.80 -15.05 -24.29
N HIS A 752 29.19 -16.35 -24.30
CA HIS A 752 30.34 -16.91 -23.57
C HIS A 752 31.42 -17.44 -24.54
N LYS A 753 31.79 -16.65 -25.55
CA LYS A 753 32.74 -17.02 -26.62
C LYS A 753 34.11 -17.43 -26.11
N GLU A 754 34.67 -16.69 -25.17
CA GLU A 754 35.99 -16.95 -24.62
C GLU A 754 36.04 -18.28 -23.86
N GLU A 755 35.01 -18.56 -23.07
CA GLU A 755 34.90 -19.80 -22.32
C GLU A 755 34.65 -21.01 -23.26
N ALA A 756 33.76 -20.85 -24.24
CA ALA A 756 33.50 -21.88 -25.24
C ALA A 756 34.78 -22.23 -26.06
N LEU A 757 35.56 -21.22 -26.44
CA LEU A 757 36.82 -21.41 -27.16
C LEU A 757 37.88 -22.06 -26.28
N SER A 758 38.01 -21.63 -25.01
CA SER A 758 38.96 -22.21 -24.06
C SER A 758 38.69 -23.70 -23.80
N LEU A 759 37.41 -24.05 -23.79
CA LEU A 759 36.95 -25.44 -23.66
C LEU A 759 36.94 -26.21 -25.00
N GLY A 760 37.32 -25.61 -26.14
CA GLY A 760 37.33 -26.23 -27.45
C GLY A 760 35.95 -26.67 -27.94
N ILE A 761 34.88 -25.92 -27.60
CA ILE A 761 33.51 -26.19 -28.02
C ILE A 761 33.29 -25.55 -29.39
N ASN A 762 32.99 -26.38 -30.38
CA ASN A 762 32.82 -25.98 -31.78
C ASN A 762 31.43 -26.27 -32.35
N GLN A 763 30.50 -26.83 -31.51
CA GLN A 763 29.13 -27.06 -31.92
C GLN A 763 28.19 -26.97 -30.71
N ALA A 764 26.91 -26.69 -30.96
CA ALA A 764 25.81 -26.65 -29.96
C ALA A 764 24.71 -27.65 -30.36
N PRO A 765 24.06 -28.35 -29.39
CA PRO A 765 24.37 -28.34 -27.95
C PRO A 765 25.63 -29.14 -27.61
N THR A 766 26.39 -28.68 -26.62
CA THR A 766 27.48 -29.48 -26.00
C THR A 766 27.32 -29.40 -24.48
N LEU A 767 27.20 -30.57 -23.84
CA LEU A 767 27.16 -30.70 -22.38
C LEU A 767 28.61 -30.97 -21.88
N VAL A 768 29.04 -30.20 -20.92
CA VAL A 768 30.35 -30.35 -20.25
C VAL A 768 30.08 -30.85 -18.83
N VAL A 769 30.74 -31.94 -18.47
CA VAL A 769 30.58 -32.62 -17.16
C VAL A 769 31.99 -33.01 -16.66
N GLY A 770 32.46 -32.35 -15.59
CA GLY A 770 33.78 -32.70 -15.03
C GLY A 770 34.94 -32.69 -16.05
N GLY A 771 34.88 -31.78 -17.04
CA GLY A 771 35.85 -31.66 -18.12
C GLY A 771 35.55 -32.56 -19.35
N ASN A 772 34.66 -33.53 -19.28
CA ASN A 772 34.20 -34.31 -20.40
C ASN A 772 33.16 -33.61 -21.23
N LYS A 773 33.16 -33.81 -22.55
CA LYS A 773 32.30 -33.09 -23.50
C LYS A 773 31.41 -34.06 -24.25
N TYR A 774 30.12 -33.89 -24.16
CA TYR A 774 29.10 -34.65 -24.88
C TYR A 774 28.48 -33.74 -25.96
N LYS A 775 28.77 -34.04 -27.21
CA LYS A 775 28.42 -33.19 -28.34
C LYS A 775 27.18 -33.66 -29.07
N GLY A 776 26.22 -32.72 -29.20
CA GLY A 776 24.95 -33.00 -29.87
C GLY A 776 23.98 -33.86 -29.04
N VAL A 777 22.77 -33.94 -29.52
CA VAL A 777 21.68 -34.69 -28.83
C VAL A 777 21.99 -36.17 -28.59
N PRO A 778 22.67 -36.89 -29.54
CA PRO A 778 22.94 -38.33 -29.35
C PRO A 778 23.88 -38.66 -28.20
N GLU A 779 24.96 -37.85 -28.03
CA GLU A 779 25.92 -38.09 -26.95
C GLU A 779 25.35 -37.62 -25.58
N ILE A 780 24.57 -36.56 -25.56
CA ILE A 780 23.88 -36.09 -24.36
C ILE A 780 22.86 -37.17 -23.91
N LYS A 781 22.15 -37.78 -24.87
CA LYS A 781 21.23 -38.87 -24.56
C LYS A 781 21.93 -40.09 -23.95
N LYS A 782 23.09 -40.51 -24.52
CA LYS A 782 23.94 -41.58 -23.97
C LYS A 782 24.41 -41.27 -22.56
N TYR A 783 24.78 -39.99 -22.30
CA TYR A 783 25.17 -39.56 -20.96
C TYR A 783 24.02 -39.71 -19.97
N ILE A 784 22.81 -39.28 -20.33
CA ILE A 784 21.61 -39.41 -19.49
C ILE A 784 21.33 -40.92 -19.22
N GLU A 785 21.40 -41.76 -20.25
CA GLU A 785 21.19 -43.20 -20.10
C GLU A 785 22.27 -43.90 -19.25
N SER A 786 23.48 -43.30 -19.12
CA SER A 786 24.54 -43.83 -18.26
C SER A 786 24.37 -43.51 -16.78
N LEU A 787 23.47 -42.58 -16.44
CA LEU A 787 23.14 -42.15 -15.08
C LEU A 787 21.93 -42.93 -14.51
N SER A 788 21.17 -43.60 -15.37
CA SER A 788 20.03 -44.45 -14.98
C SER A 788 20.49 -45.90 -14.83
#